data_0765b04c809785d87f8d2d1ae398ca93
#
_entry.id   0765b04c809785d87f8d2d1ae398ca93
#
_cell.length_a   1.000
_cell.length_b   1.000
_cell.length_c   1.000
_cell.angle_alpha   90.00
_cell.angle_beta   90.00
_cell.angle_gamma   90.00
#
_symmetry.space_group_name_H-M   'P 1'
#
loop_
_entity.id
_entity.type
_entity.pdbx_description
1 polymer ?
#
loop_
_entity_poly.entity_id
_entity_poly.type
_entity_poly.pdbx_seq_one_letter_code
_entity_poly.pdbx_strand_id
1 'polypeptide(L)'
;MKVLGACPLDCPDGCSWEVTVEDGVAVGLRGNKAHPVTRGALCVKVNRYLEQVNSPDRITYPMRRVGRKGEGKFERITWDQALDEITARLMGVIDEYGGEAIWPFLGTGSLGYIQGLEGFAGRRFFNVLGASLHDPTICSVSGSTGVKYTLGVGGGMDPEDFAKSGLILLWGSNPLTSGHHIWKFIQDSGAYTVAIDPVRSRTAERCDEHLAPLPGTDAALALGLMHVIVSSGAHDEKYIAEHTEGWDEFRGRIEEFTPERVAGITGLPVETIVELGERIARTRPTAIRASQGMQRHAGGGMALRALACLPAVTGDWAIPGGGLHYSTSGHFQLNMMDIVRFDLLPNPVRMLSQSRVGRDLLERTDPPVKALFVIAANPVGSNPDQRRVIEGLSREDLFTVVLEHFPTDTVDYADIVLPATMQPEHLDVIAAYGNLYMAWNEKAVEPRGECLSTTETFRRLARRMGLEEPALYDSDEELARTLLKGYDIDRLRADGYLKVQLRRVPAEKVMFTSPRAEMAGHDPLPGYTPPSDPGSGLVLISAAAHHFLNTTFGSNPELRRREGESRVTIHPDDAAARGIADGTPILVANARGSFEAVADVSDRVRTGVAATTKGRWAKFTNGATVNATIAERDSDFNGGAVFHDNRVEITPR
;
A
#
# COMPACT_ATOMS: atom_id res chain seq x y z
N MET A 1 -2.42 -34.57 -2.42
CA MET A 1 -1.20 -34.01 -1.80
C MET A 1 -1.52 -32.66 -1.18
N LYS A 2 -0.83 -32.25 -0.10
CA LYS A 2 -0.95 -30.90 0.47
C LYS A 2 0.36 -30.17 0.28
N VAL A 3 0.28 -28.91 -0.15
CA VAL A 3 1.43 -28.06 -0.41
C VAL A 3 1.27 -26.77 0.37
N LEU A 4 2.32 -26.37 1.10
CA LEU A 4 2.36 -25.13 1.85
C LEU A 4 2.60 -23.93 0.92
N GLY A 5 1.96 -22.82 1.23
CA GLY A 5 2.12 -21.59 0.50
C GLY A 5 1.68 -20.39 1.30
N ALA A 6 1.67 -19.23 0.66
CA ALA A 6 1.36 -17.97 1.31
C ALA A 6 0.59 -17.01 0.38
N CYS A 7 -0.24 -16.18 0.99
CA CYS A 7 -0.99 -15.13 0.32
C CYS A 7 -0.04 -14.02 -0.17
N PRO A 8 0.00 -13.73 -1.49
CA PRO A 8 0.90 -12.74 -2.05
C PRO A 8 0.36 -11.31 -2.01
N LEU A 9 -0.85 -11.12 -1.52
CA LEU A 9 -1.60 -9.87 -1.71
C LEU A 9 -1.11 -8.74 -0.80
N ASP A 10 -1.28 -7.50 -1.23
CA ASP A 10 -0.91 -6.29 -0.48
C ASP A 10 -1.77 -6.10 0.78
N CYS A 11 -1.43 -6.88 1.80
CA CYS A 11 -2.10 -6.97 3.08
C CYS A 11 -1.08 -7.17 4.21
N PRO A 12 -1.26 -6.54 5.39
CA PRO A 12 -0.33 -6.70 6.51
C PRO A 12 -0.11 -8.13 6.98
N ASP A 13 -1.08 -9.02 6.73
CA ASP A 13 -1.11 -10.32 7.41
C ASP A 13 -0.19 -11.38 6.82
N GLY A 14 0.06 -11.40 5.48
CA GLY A 14 0.89 -12.42 4.83
C GLY A 14 0.45 -13.85 5.16
N CYS A 15 -0.86 -14.15 5.03
CA CYS A 15 -1.46 -15.40 5.50
C CYS A 15 -0.81 -16.64 4.88
N SER A 16 -0.34 -17.57 5.71
CA SER A 16 0.08 -18.91 5.28
C SER A 16 -1.14 -19.80 5.01
N TRP A 17 -1.05 -20.62 3.97
CA TRP A 17 -2.11 -21.55 3.56
C TRP A 17 -1.61 -22.94 3.18
N GLU A 18 -2.53 -23.90 3.08
CA GLU A 18 -2.33 -25.22 2.50
C GLU A 18 -3.17 -25.35 1.21
N VAL A 19 -2.56 -25.68 0.10
CA VAL A 19 -3.22 -26.05 -1.15
C VAL A 19 -3.38 -27.57 -1.21
N THR A 20 -4.60 -28.06 -1.42
CA THR A 20 -4.88 -29.48 -1.67
C THR A 20 -4.81 -29.72 -3.16
N VAL A 21 -3.97 -30.65 -3.58
CA VAL A 21 -3.77 -31.02 -5.00
C VAL A 21 -4.20 -32.47 -5.21
N GLU A 22 -5.07 -32.69 -6.20
CA GLU A 22 -5.53 -34.00 -6.67
C GLU A 22 -5.31 -34.05 -8.18
N ASP A 23 -4.65 -35.09 -8.67
CA ASP A 23 -4.34 -35.30 -10.10
C ASP A 23 -3.73 -34.05 -10.80
N GLY A 24 -2.84 -33.33 -10.08
CA GLY A 24 -2.18 -32.13 -10.59
C GLY A 24 -3.04 -30.85 -10.56
N VAL A 25 -4.26 -30.91 -10.04
CA VAL A 25 -5.20 -29.77 -9.95
C VAL A 25 -5.33 -29.30 -8.50
N ALA A 26 -5.29 -27.99 -8.29
CA ALA A 26 -5.58 -27.38 -6.99
C ALA A 26 -7.09 -27.40 -6.72
N VAL A 27 -7.56 -28.33 -5.86
CA VAL A 27 -8.99 -28.54 -5.58
C VAL A 27 -9.43 -27.87 -4.27
N GLY A 28 -8.51 -27.46 -3.41
CA GLY A 28 -8.82 -26.81 -2.15
C GLY A 28 -7.71 -25.89 -1.67
N LEU A 29 -8.08 -24.80 -1.00
CA LEU A 29 -7.17 -23.88 -0.33
C LEU A 29 -7.75 -23.53 1.04
N ARG A 30 -6.94 -23.67 2.08
CA ARG A 30 -7.32 -23.31 3.44
C ARG A 30 -6.14 -22.73 4.21
N GLY A 31 -6.40 -21.91 5.21
CA GLY A 31 -5.34 -21.36 6.03
C GLY A 31 -4.57 -22.43 6.81
N ASN A 32 -3.26 -22.23 6.95
CA ASN A 32 -2.38 -23.08 7.74
C ASN A 32 -2.69 -22.90 9.24
N LYS A 33 -3.24 -23.94 9.87
CA LYS A 33 -3.63 -23.90 11.29
C LYS A 33 -2.42 -23.82 12.24
N ALA A 34 -1.25 -24.25 11.80
CA ALA A 34 -0.02 -24.21 12.59
C ALA A 34 0.58 -22.80 12.68
N HIS A 35 0.21 -21.88 11.76
CA HIS A 35 0.75 -20.52 11.77
C HIS A 35 0.28 -19.75 13.01
N PRO A 36 1.20 -19.22 13.87
CA PRO A 36 0.84 -18.69 15.19
C PRO A 36 -0.09 -17.48 15.16
N VAL A 37 0.04 -16.60 14.16
CA VAL A 37 -0.77 -15.37 14.02
C VAL A 37 -2.09 -15.66 13.31
N THR A 38 -2.05 -16.29 12.14
CA THR A 38 -3.24 -16.47 11.31
C THR A 38 -4.11 -17.66 11.73
N ARG A 39 -3.54 -18.67 12.39
CA ARG A 39 -4.22 -19.82 13.02
C ARG A 39 -5.25 -20.49 12.11
N GLY A 40 -4.97 -20.52 10.81
CA GLY A 40 -5.84 -21.10 9.81
C GLY A 40 -7.00 -20.23 9.34
N ALA A 41 -7.12 -18.99 9.81
CA ALA A 41 -8.12 -18.05 9.30
C ALA A 41 -7.63 -17.39 8.00
N LEU A 42 -8.55 -17.21 7.05
CA LEU A 42 -8.35 -16.48 5.80
C LEU A 42 -9.48 -15.46 5.64
N CYS A 43 -9.19 -14.32 5.04
CA CYS A 43 -10.22 -13.31 4.78
C CYS A 43 -11.19 -13.74 3.67
N VAL A 44 -12.31 -13.05 3.56
CA VAL A 44 -13.36 -13.32 2.56
C VAL A 44 -12.84 -13.33 1.11
N LYS A 45 -11.80 -12.56 0.83
CA LYS A 45 -11.14 -12.48 -0.49
C LYS A 45 -10.32 -13.73 -0.78
N VAL A 46 -9.41 -14.08 0.12
CA VAL A 46 -8.45 -15.18 -0.05
C VAL A 46 -9.13 -16.55 0.03
N ASN A 47 -10.22 -16.70 0.77
CA ASN A 47 -11.04 -17.93 0.74
C ASN A 47 -11.55 -18.27 -0.66
N ARG A 48 -11.54 -17.30 -1.60
CA ARG A 48 -11.94 -17.47 -3.00
C ARG A 48 -10.76 -17.43 -3.98
N TYR A 49 -9.53 -17.57 -3.48
CA TYR A 49 -8.34 -17.42 -4.33
C TYR A 49 -8.30 -18.45 -5.47
N LEU A 50 -8.69 -19.72 -5.22
CA LEU A 50 -8.74 -20.73 -6.27
C LEU A 50 -9.82 -20.48 -7.34
N GLU A 51 -10.87 -19.72 -7.02
CA GLU A 51 -11.82 -19.26 -8.04
C GLU A 51 -11.13 -18.32 -9.05
N GLN A 52 -10.16 -17.52 -8.61
CA GLN A 52 -9.34 -16.70 -9.51
C GLN A 52 -8.37 -17.55 -10.31
N VAL A 53 -7.68 -18.50 -9.67
CA VAL A 53 -6.74 -19.42 -10.36
C VAL A 53 -7.44 -20.18 -11.48
N ASN A 54 -8.67 -20.65 -11.24
CA ASN A 54 -9.44 -21.46 -12.15
C ASN A 54 -10.43 -20.66 -13.02
N SER A 55 -10.45 -19.33 -12.93
CA SER A 55 -11.39 -18.48 -13.65
C SER A 55 -11.27 -18.67 -15.17
N PRO A 56 -12.38 -18.79 -15.92
CA PRO A 56 -12.35 -18.81 -17.37
C PRO A 56 -11.89 -17.49 -18.00
N ASP A 57 -12.02 -16.38 -17.26
CA ASP A 57 -11.63 -15.04 -17.71
C ASP A 57 -10.13 -14.77 -17.55
N ARG A 58 -9.36 -15.75 -17.05
CA ARG A 58 -7.92 -15.62 -16.85
C ARG A 58 -7.19 -15.58 -18.19
N ILE A 59 -6.26 -14.64 -18.33
CA ILE A 59 -5.34 -14.56 -19.47
C ILE A 59 -4.37 -15.75 -19.37
N THR A 60 -4.38 -16.65 -20.37
CA THR A 60 -3.60 -17.90 -20.34
C THR A 60 -2.70 -18.10 -21.56
N TYR A 61 -2.62 -17.12 -22.45
CA TYR A 61 -1.74 -17.09 -23.61
C TYR A 61 -1.35 -15.65 -23.97
N PRO A 62 -0.21 -15.44 -24.67
CA PRO A 62 0.18 -14.11 -25.12
C PRO A 62 -0.80 -13.55 -26.14
N MET A 63 -1.00 -12.24 -26.10
CA MET A 63 -1.91 -11.53 -27.00
C MET A 63 -1.27 -10.27 -27.56
N ARG A 64 -1.63 -9.92 -28.79
CA ARG A 64 -1.26 -8.69 -29.49
C ARG A 64 -2.49 -7.84 -29.76
N ARG A 65 -2.37 -6.53 -29.60
CA ARG A 65 -3.43 -5.57 -29.92
C ARG A 65 -3.76 -5.57 -31.42
N VAL A 66 -5.07 -5.54 -31.73
CA VAL A 66 -5.62 -5.44 -33.10
C VAL A 66 -6.63 -4.29 -33.18
N GLY A 67 -6.29 -3.11 -32.89
CA GLY A 67 -7.18 -1.97 -32.88
C GLY A 67 -6.48 -0.75 -32.28
N ARG A 68 -7.24 0.29 -31.96
CA ARG A 68 -6.70 1.44 -31.23
C ARG A 68 -6.55 1.09 -29.74
N LYS A 69 -5.62 1.72 -29.08
CA LYS A 69 -5.47 1.63 -27.62
C LYS A 69 -6.76 2.05 -26.92
N GLY A 70 -7.13 1.28 -25.90
CA GLY A 70 -8.39 1.46 -25.15
C GLY A 70 -9.59 0.68 -25.70
N GLU A 71 -9.52 0.07 -26.88
CA GLU A 71 -10.59 -0.77 -27.42
C GLU A 71 -10.64 -2.18 -26.81
N GLY A 72 -9.57 -2.63 -26.15
CA GLY A 72 -9.48 -3.96 -25.52
C GLY A 72 -9.59 -5.12 -26.54
N LYS A 73 -9.17 -4.90 -27.78
CA LYS A 73 -9.22 -5.90 -28.86
C LYS A 73 -7.85 -6.53 -29.09
N PHE A 74 -7.80 -7.85 -28.96
CA PHE A 74 -6.56 -8.60 -29.06
C PHE A 74 -6.71 -9.84 -29.93
N GLU A 75 -5.62 -10.25 -30.58
CA GLU A 75 -5.45 -11.57 -31.18
C GLU A 75 -4.45 -12.40 -30.35
N ARG A 76 -4.65 -13.70 -30.29
CA ARG A 76 -3.66 -14.61 -29.69
C ARG A 76 -2.44 -14.71 -30.58
N ILE A 77 -1.25 -14.66 -29.97
CA ILE A 77 0.04 -14.88 -30.60
C ILE A 77 0.82 -15.95 -29.83
N THR A 78 1.94 -16.43 -30.39
CA THR A 78 2.86 -17.32 -29.68
C THR A 78 3.82 -16.53 -28.80
N TRP A 79 4.43 -17.21 -27.82
CA TRP A 79 5.50 -16.60 -27.02
C TRP A 79 6.67 -16.12 -27.89
N ASP A 80 7.05 -16.90 -28.93
CA ASP A 80 8.13 -16.46 -29.84
C ASP A 80 7.78 -15.17 -30.55
N GLN A 81 6.56 -15.05 -31.07
CA GLN A 81 6.09 -13.81 -31.69
C GLN A 81 6.08 -12.64 -30.72
N ALA A 82 5.63 -12.85 -29.46
CA ALA A 82 5.62 -11.81 -28.45
C ALA A 82 7.07 -11.36 -28.11
N LEU A 83 7.96 -12.31 -27.87
CA LEU A 83 9.36 -12.02 -27.52
C LEU A 83 10.12 -11.34 -28.68
N ASP A 84 9.87 -11.75 -29.93
CA ASP A 84 10.45 -11.12 -31.11
C ASP A 84 10.03 -9.65 -31.24
N GLU A 85 8.74 -9.39 -31.12
CA GLU A 85 8.20 -8.03 -31.21
C GLU A 85 8.68 -7.15 -30.07
N ILE A 86 8.64 -7.64 -28.82
CA ILE A 86 9.15 -6.91 -27.66
C ILE A 86 10.64 -6.57 -27.84
N THR A 87 11.45 -7.58 -28.25
CA THR A 87 12.88 -7.37 -28.47
C THR A 87 13.13 -6.30 -29.54
N ALA A 88 12.48 -6.40 -30.70
CA ALA A 88 12.65 -5.44 -31.79
C ALA A 88 12.28 -4.01 -31.35
N ARG A 89 11.17 -3.87 -30.62
CA ARG A 89 10.69 -2.56 -30.12
C ARG A 89 11.63 -1.99 -29.07
N LEU A 90 12.10 -2.80 -28.11
CA LEU A 90 13.04 -2.34 -27.08
C LEU A 90 14.38 -1.93 -27.67
N MET A 91 14.93 -2.72 -28.61
CA MET A 91 16.17 -2.37 -29.30
C MET A 91 16.03 -1.03 -30.03
N GLY A 92 14.93 -0.83 -30.78
CA GLY A 92 14.67 0.44 -31.45
C GLY A 92 14.55 1.63 -30.49
N VAL A 93 13.89 1.42 -29.34
CA VAL A 93 13.79 2.48 -28.30
C VAL A 93 15.17 2.79 -27.69
N ILE A 94 15.97 1.77 -27.42
CA ILE A 94 17.33 1.96 -26.87
C ILE A 94 18.22 2.68 -27.87
N ASP A 95 18.18 2.30 -29.14
CA ASP A 95 18.99 2.90 -30.19
C ASP A 95 18.65 4.37 -30.45
N GLU A 96 17.37 4.74 -30.37
CA GLU A 96 16.91 6.11 -30.68
C GLU A 96 16.92 7.03 -29.44
N TYR A 97 16.55 6.52 -28.26
CA TYR A 97 16.29 7.34 -27.05
C TYR A 97 17.14 6.96 -25.84
N GLY A 98 17.86 5.82 -25.91
CA GLY A 98 18.56 5.25 -24.74
C GLY A 98 17.65 4.46 -23.79
N GLY A 99 18.29 3.73 -22.88
CA GLY A 99 17.58 2.84 -21.94
C GLY A 99 16.58 3.55 -21.04
N GLU A 100 16.84 4.79 -20.64
CA GLU A 100 15.93 5.57 -19.77
C GLU A 100 14.57 5.87 -20.40
N ALA A 101 14.40 5.68 -21.72
CA ALA A 101 13.09 5.77 -22.38
C ALA A 101 12.19 4.55 -22.07
N ILE A 102 12.73 3.52 -21.41
CA ILE A 102 12.00 2.35 -20.92
C ILE A 102 11.62 2.57 -19.45
N TRP A 103 10.35 2.39 -19.12
CA TRP A 103 9.86 2.46 -17.75
C TRP A 103 9.25 1.13 -17.29
N PRO A 104 9.90 0.38 -16.38
CA PRO A 104 9.27 -0.74 -15.68
C PRO A 104 8.34 -0.19 -14.58
N PHE A 105 7.03 -0.13 -14.85
CA PHE A 105 6.02 0.28 -13.90
C PHE A 105 5.58 -0.91 -13.07
N LEU A 106 5.92 -0.91 -11.80
CA LEU A 106 5.72 -2.00 -10.87
C LEU A 106 4.64 -1.67 -9.85
N GLY A 107 3.86 -2.65 -9.43
CA GLY A 107 2.83 -2.48 -8.42
C GLY A 107 2.88 -3.58 -7.36
N THR A 108 1.99 -3.45 -6.38
CA THR A 108 1.86 -4.38 -5.25
C THR A 108 0.72 -5.39 -5.45
N GLY A 109 0.38 -5.72 -6.68
CA GLY A 109 -0.57 -6.81 -7.01
C GLY A 109 -0.09 -8.17 -6.49
N SER A 110 1.24 -8.32 -6.31
CA SER A 110 1.87 -9.38 -5.55
C SER A 110 2.98 -8.80 -4.67
N LEU A 111 3.02 -9.19 -3.39
CA LEU A 111 4.10 -8.87 -2.45
C LEU A 111 5.19 -9.96 -2.40
N GLY A 112 5.15 -10.90 -3.32
CA GLY A 112 6.20 -11.92 -3.45
C GLY A 112 7.54 -11.30 -3.83
N TYR A 113 8.58 -11.62 -3.09
CA TYR A 113 9.91 -11.05 -3.29
C TYR A 113 10.63 -11.60 -4.53
N ILE A 114 10.17 -12.74 -5.06
CA ILE A 114 10.75 -13.35 -6.26
C ILE A 114 9.95 -12.95 -7.50
N GLN A 115 8.61 -13.08 -7.45
CA GLN A 115 7.75 -12.90 -8.62
C GLN A 115 7.04 -11.54 -8.67
N GLY A 116 6.94 -10.83 -7.55
CA GLY A 116 6.09 -9.65 -7.42
C GLY A 116 6.86 -8.41 -6.98
N LEU A 117 6.77 -8.09 -5.72
CA LEU A 117 7.09 -6.82 -5.07
C LEU A 117 8.26 -6.09 -5.71
N GLU A 118 7.95 -4.92 -6.30
CA GLU A 118 8.92 -4.12 -7.05
C GLU A 118 9.65 -4.89 -8.16
N GLY A 119 9.13 -6.06 -8.55
CA GLY A 119 9.68 -6.88 -9.62
C GLY A 119 11.17 -7.20 -9.46
N PHE A 120 11.60 -7.53 -8.26
CA PHE A 120 13.03 -7.69 -7.97
C PHE A 120 13.76 -8.57 -8.97
N ALA A 121 13.17 -9.68 -9.36
CA ALA A 121 13.75 -10.53 -10.38
C ALA A 121 13.72 -9.92 -11.79
N GLY A 122 12.65 -9.19 -12.12
CA GLY A 122 12.58 -8.43 -13.38
C GLY A 122 13.48 -7.18 -13.37
N ARG A 123 13.77 -6.62 -12.19
CA ARG A 123 14.59 -5.41 -12.06
C ARG A 123 15.99 -5.58 -12.68
N ARG A 124 16.63 -6.74 -12.52
CA ARG A 124 17.94 -7.02 -13.10
C ARG A 124 17.97 -6.84 -14.63
N PHE A 125 16.92 -7.33 -15.31
CA PHE A 125 16.77 -7.16 -16.75
C PHE A 125 16.73 -5.67 -17.14
N PHE A 126 15.90 -4.88 -16.45
CA PHE A 126 15.81 -3.45 -16.73
C PHE A 126 17.06 -2.68 -16.32
N ASN A 127 17.77 -3.11 -15.27
CA ASN A 127 19.05 -2.50 -14.89
C ASN A 127 20.11 -2.70 -15.99
N VAL A 128 20.22 -3.89 -16.56
CA VAL A 128 21.14 -4.17 -17.68
C VAL A 128 20.84 -3.29 -18.90
N LEU A 129 19.57 -3.00 -19.15
CA LEU A 129 19.16 -2.12 -20.25
C LEU A 129 19.35 -0.63 -19.95
N GLY A 130 19.72 -0.25 -18.71
CA GLY A 130 19.80 1.15 -18.30
C GLY A 130 18.42 1.84 -18.27
N ALA A 131 17.36 1.09 -17.96
CA ALA A 131 16.00 1.62 -17.90
C ALA A 131 15.80 2.60 -16.72
N SER A 132 14.81 3.49 -16.85
CA SER A 132 14.40 4.37 -15.75
C SER A 132 14.06 3.56 -14.49
N LEU A 133 14.43 4.07 -13.32
CA LEU A 133 14.02 3.49 -12.06
C LEU A 133 12.56 3.84 -11.76
N HIS A 134 11.89 2.94 -11.05
CA HIS A 134 10.52 3.13 -10.58
C HIS A 134 10.52 3.46 -9.09
N ASP A 135 9.93 4.60 -8.74
CA ASP A 135 9.75 5.01 -7.35
C ASP A 135 8.36 4.58 -6.86
N PRO A 136 8.26 3.63 -5.91
CA PRO A 136 6.99 3.06 -5.44
C PRO A 136 6.23 4.01 -4.50
N THR A 137 5.98 5.23 -4.93
CA THR A 137 5.44 6.34 -4.13
C THR A 137 3.95 6.22 -3.78
N ILE A 138 3.22 5.24 -4.30
CA ILE A 138 1.77 5.14 -4.06
C ILE A 138 1.41 4.57 -2.68
N CYS A 139 2.33 3.89 -2.01
CA CYS A 139 2.05 3.13 -0.79
C CYS A 139 2.61 3.79 0.48
N SER A 140 3.61 3.22 1.13
CA SER A 140 4.00 3.51 2.52
C SER A 140 5.27 4.35 2.68
N VAL A 141 5.84 4.88 1.63
CA VAL A 141 7.18 5.51 1.63
C VAL A 141 7.25 6.70 2.58
N SER A 142 6.32 7.65 2.49
CA SER A 142 6.30 8.85 3.33
C SER A 142 6.19 8.51 4.82
N GLY A 143 5.21 7.68 5.20
CA GLY A 143 5.03 7.27 6.59
C GLY A 143 6.21 6.48 7.15
N SER A 144 6.76 5.55 6.35
CA SER A 144 7.96 4.78 6.74
C SER A 144 9.18 5.68 6.92
N THR A 145 9.33 6.71 6.09
CA THR A 145 10.40 7.71 6.21
C THR A 145 10.24 8.52 7.49
N GLY A 146 9.02 8.99 7.80
CA GLY A 146 8.72 9.69 9.05
C GLY A 146 9.07 8.86 10.30
N VAL A 147 8.69 7.57 10.30
CA VAL A 147 9.06 6.63 11.38
C VAL A 147 10.58 6.45 11.47
N LYS A 148 11.28 6.30 10.33
CA LYS A 148 12.76 6.16 10.31
C LYS A 148 13.49 7.40 10.80
N TYR A 149 12.97 8.61 10.52
CA TYR A 149 13.57 9.85 11.02
C TYR A 149 13.51 9.96 12.55
N THR A 150 12.51 9.33 13.16
CA THR A 150 12.31 9.32 14.62
C THR A 150 12.99 8.13 15.29
N LEU A 151 12.81 6.91 14.76
CA LEU A 151 13.20 5.66 15.44
C LEU A 151 14.51 5.06 14.92
N GLY A 152 15.10 5.62 13.86
CA GLY A 152 16.29 5.08 13.20
C GLY A 152 16.05 3.83 12.33
N VAL A 153 14.90 3.17 12.50
CA VAL A 153 14.47 1.97 11.76
C VAL A 153 13.03 2.09 11.29
N GLY A 154 12.67 1.40 10.22
CA GLY A 154 11.30 1.32 9.71
C GLY A 154 10.45 0.22 10.35
N GLY A 155 10.76 -0.18 11.58
CA GLY A 155 10.02 -1.18 12.35
C GLY A 155 9.24 -0.54 13.50
N GLY A 156 8.24 -1.27 14.01
CA GLY A 156 7.44 -0.88 15.18
C GLY A 156 7.50 -1.93 16.28
N MET A 157 6.60 -1.86 17.25
CA MET A 157 6.43 -2.86 18.31
C MET A 157 6.03 -4.24 17.73
N ASP A 158 6.28 -5.32 18.47
CA ASP A 158 5.74 -6.65 18.13
C ASP A 158 4.20 -6.61 18.19
N PRO A 159 3.48 -6.93 17.11
CA PRO A 159 2.02 -6.91 17.13
C PRO A 159 1.39 -7.92 18.10
N GLU A 160 2.09 -8.99 18.45
CA GLU A 160 1.62 -9.94 19.48
C GLU A 160 1.54 -9.28 20.87
N ASP A 161 2.31 -8.22 21.10
CA ASP A 161 2.32 -7.47 22.35
C ASP A 161 1.08 -6.57 22.55
N PHE A 162 0.24 -6.36 21.53
CA PHE A 162 -1.07 -5.73 21.75
C PHE A 162 -1.89 -6.44 22.85
N ALA A 163 -1.70 -7.75 23.01
CA ALA A 163 -2.35 -8.51 24.09
C ALA A 163 -1.95 -8.06 25.52
N LYS A 164 -0.92 -7.23 25.66
CA LYS A 164 -0.41 -6.70 26.94
C LYS A 164 -0.75 -5.23 27.16
N SER A 165 -1.39 -4.59 26.20
CA SER A 165 -1.71 -3.16 26.25
C SER A 165 -2.84 -2.84 27.24
N GLY A 166 -2.77 -1.70 27.90
CA GLY A 166 -3.85 -1.17 28.74
C GLY A 166 -4.78 -0.22 27.97
N LEU A 167 -4.24 0.49 26.99
CA LEU A 167 -4.94 1.37 26.06
C LEU A 167 -4.46 1.13 24.64
N ILE A 168 -5.37 1.07 23.67
CA ILE A 168 -5.04 0.90 22.26
C ILE A 168 -5.69 1.98 21.42
N LEU A 169 -4.87 2.78 20.74
CA LEU A 169 -5.31 3.78 19.77
C LEU A 169 -5.25 3.17 18.35
N LEU A 170 -6.42 3.00 17.71
CA LEU A 170 -6.50 2.56 16.32
C LEU A 170 -6.60 3.81 15.43
N TRP A 171 -5.47 4.28 14.93
CA TRP A 171 -5.36 5.58 14.28
C TRP A 171 -5.26 5.43 12.75
N GLY A 172 -6.30 5.87 12.04
CA GLY A 172 -6.42 5.68 10.59
C GLY A 172 -6.34 4.21 10.18
N SER A 173 -6.85 3.31 11.02
CA SER A 173 -6.67 1.86 10.90
C SER A 173 -8.00 1.10 11.01
N ASN A 174 -8.28 0.26 10.01
CA ASN A 174 -9.49 -0.56 9.96
C ASN A 174 -9.15 -2.05 9.80
N PRO A 175 -8.61 -2.71 10.87
CA PRO A 175 -8.23 -4.12 10.82
C PRO A 175 -9.39 -5.05 10.43
N LEU A 176 -10.64 -4.75 10.75
CA LEU A 176 -11.79 -5.57 10.34
C LEU A 176 -12.12 -5.51 8.83
N THR A 177 -11.39 -4.69 8.06
CA THR A 177 -11.44 -4.67 6.59
C THR A 177 -10.12 -5.13 5.97
N SER A 178 -8.97 -4.79 6.56
CA SER A 178 -7.64 -5.12 6.05
C SER A 178 -6.67 -5.34 7.20
N GLY A 179 -6.02 -6.52 7.26
CA GLY A 179 -5.13 -6.88 8.38
C GLY A 179 -5.90 -7.47 9.57
N HIS A 180 -6.72 -8.48 9.32
CA HIS A 180 -7.69 -8.99 10.32
C HIS A 180 -7.04 -9.61 11.56
N HIS A 181 -5.85 -10.18 11.43
CA HIS A 181 -5.29 -11.03 12.48
C HIS A 181 -4.83 -10.24 13.71
N ILE A 182 -4.44 -8.97 13.54
CA ILE A 182 -4.07 -8.11 14.66
C ILE A 182 -5.27 -7.85 15.61
N TRP A 183 -6.50 -7.88 15.07
CA TRP A 183 -7.71 -7.65 15.85
C TRP A 183 -7.88 -8.65 16.99
N LYS A 184 -7.42 -9.89 16.78
CA LYS A 184 -7.46 -10.92 17.83
C LYS A 184 -6.57 -10.56 19.03
N PHE A 185 -5.36 -10.05 18.80
CA PHE A 185 -4.49 -9.61 19.89
C PHE A 185 -5.08 -8.39 20.62
N ILE A 186 -5.72 -7.49 19.88
CA ILE A 186 -6.44 -6.34 20.46
C ILE A 186 -7.58 -6.81 21.36
N GLN A 187 -8.38 -7.77 20.91
CA GLN A 187 -9.48 -8.34 21.73
C GLN A 187 -8.96 -9.09 22.97
N ASP A 188 -7.85 -9.85 22.82
CA ASP A 188 -7.28 -10.65 23.91
C ASP A 188 -6.67 -9.77 25.02
N SER A 189 -6.36 -8.49 24.75
CA SER A 189 -5.82 -7.56 25.75
C SER A 189 -6.85 -7.14 26.79
N GLY A 190 -8.13 -7.03 26.42
CA GLY A 190 -9.15 -6.37 27.24
C GLY A 190 -8.92 -4.88 27.46
N ALA A 191 -7.99 -4.27 26.69
CA ALA A 191 -7.67 -2.85 26.75
C ALA A 191 -8.85 -1.98 26.31
N TYR A 192 -8.92 -0.75 26.85
CA TYR A 192 -9.81 0.26 26.30
C TYR A 192 -9.33 0.67 24.90
N THR A 193 -10.24 0.71 23.95
CA THR A 193 -9.94 0.93 22.53
C THR A 193 -10.53 2.24 22.03
N VAL A 194 -9.70 3.08 21.41
CA VAL A 194 -10.11 4.35 20.79
C VAL A 194 -9.80 4.30 19.30
N ALA A 195 -10.83 4.38 18.47
CA ALA A 195 -10.66 4.56 17.02
C ALA A 195 -10.58 6.06 16.71
N ILE A 196 -9.49 6.46 16.05
CA ILE A 196 -9.27 7.82 15.55
C ILE A 196 -9.30 7.75 14.03
N ASP A 197 -10.43 8.08 13.42
CA ASP A 197 -10.69 7.92 11.98
C ASP A 197 -11.81 8.87 11.56
N PRO A 198 -11.70 9.65 10.47
CA PRO A 198 -12.79 10.52 10.01
C PRO A 198 -14.07 9.76 9.64
N VAL A 199 -13.96 8.45 9.44
CA VAL A 199 -15.08 7.57 9.09
C VAL A 199 -15.33 6.57 10.22
N ARG A 200 -16.56 6.45 10.69
CA ARG A 200 -16.99 5.39 11.62
C ARG A 200 -16.98 4.04 10.89
N SER A 201 -15.79 3.47 10.82
CA SER A 201 -15.50 2.23 10.10
C SER A 201 -15.99 1.01 10.87
N ARG A 202 -15.96 -0.18 10.24
CA ARG A 202 -16.31 -1.46 10.90
C ARG A 202 -15.50 -1.72 12.18
N THR A 203 -14.27 -1.21 12.22
CA THR A 203 -13.42 -1.28 13.42
C THR A 203 -13.86 -0.26 14.46
N ALA A 204 -14.13 0.98 14.05
CA ALA A 204 -14.60 2.03 14.94
C ALA A 204 -15.93 1.65 15.64
N GLU A 205 -16.83 0.93 14.94
CA GLU A 205 -18.07 0.40 15.50
C GLU A 205 -17.86 -0.67 16.61
N ARG A 206 -16.64 -1.20 16.73
CA ARG A 206 -16.28 -2.24 17.71
C ARG A 206 -15.33 -1.72 18.80
N CYS A 207 -14.87 -0.48 18.68
CA CYS A 207 -14.08 0.19 19.70
C CYS A 207 -14.98 0.79 20.78
N ASP A 208 -14.40 1.03 21.96
CA ASP A 208 -15.11 1.66 23.08
C ASP A 208 -15.40 3.14 22.79
N GLU A 209 -14.55 3.80 22.00
CA GLU A 209 -14.69 5.21 21.64
C GLU A 209 -14.30 5.44 20.17
N HIS A 210 -14.98 6.39 19.51
CA HIS A 210 -14.67 6.84 18.17
C HIS A 210 -14.52 8.35 18.11
N LEU A 211 -13.36 8.83 17.68
CA LEU A 211 -13.06 10.23 17.43
C LEU A 211 -12.92 10.45 15.93
N ALA A 212 -13.66 11.44 15.39
CA ALA A 212 -13.66 11.77 13.98
C ALA A 212 -13.01 13.14 13.72
N PRO A 213 -11.67 13.26 13.71
CA PRO A 213 -11.00 14.51 13.36
C PRO A 213 -11.22 14.88 11.89
N LEU A 214 -11.01 16.14 11.53
CA LEU A 214 -10.92 16.55 10.13
C LEU A 214 -9.77 15.79 9.44
N PRO A 215 -9.97 15.29 8.21
CA PRO A 215 -8.93 14.55 7.49
C PRO A 215 -7.64 15.35 7.34
N GLY A 216 -6.49 14.67 7.58
CA GLY A 216 -5.15 15.26 7.45
C GLY A 216 -4.70 16.14 8.62
N THR A 217 -5.38 16.06 9.75
CA THR A 217 -5.03 16.84 10.96
C THR A 217 -4.37 16.01 12.07
N ASP A 218 -3.98 14.80 11.75
CA ASP A 218 -3.45 13.78 12.67
C ASP A 218 -2.20 14.25 13.43
N ALA A 219 -1.26 14.94 12.74
CA ALA A 219 -0.06 15.47 13.38
C ALA A 219 -0.40 16.52 14.45
N ALA A 220 -1.36 17.40 14.17
CA ALA A 220 -1.79 18.41 15.14
C ALA A 220 -2.45 17.74 16.36
N LEU A 221 -3.28 16.72 16.15
CA LEU A 221 -3.87 15.96 17.25
C LEU A 221 -2.79 15.29 18.10
N ALA A 222 -1.83 14.60 17.48
CA ALA A 222 -0.73 13.95 18.20
C ALA A 222 0.09 14.93 19.05
N LEU A 223 0.42 16.11 18.48
CA LEU A 223 1.12 17.18 19.21
C LEU A 223 0.28 17.76 20.36
N GLY A 224 -1.04 17.93 20.15
CA GLY A 224 -1.95 18.38 21.20
C GLY A 224 -2.12 17.38 22.35
N LEU A 225 -2.16 16.08 22.05
CA LEU A 225 -2.16 15.05 23.10
C LEU A 225 -0.85 15.07 23.91
N MET A 226 0.30 15.25 23.25
CA MET A 226 1.58 15.43 23.93
C MET A 226 1.61 16.71 24.75
N HIS A 227 0.98 17.81 24.28
CA HIS A 227 0.84 19.05 25.06
C HIS A 227 0.11 18.79 26.39
N VAL A 228 -1.01 18.08 26.36
CA VAL A 228 -1.78 17.74 27.59
C VAL A 228 -0.93 16.91 28.55
N ILE A 229 -0.23 15.90 28.04
CA ILE A 229 0.64 15.03 28.85
C ILE A 229 1.78 15.82 29.49
N VAL A 230 2.45 16.69 28.73
CA VAL A 230 3.60 17.49 29.21
C VAL A 230 3.13 18.54 30.21
N SER A 231 2.04 19.26 29.92
CA SER A 231 1.49 20.32 30.79
C SER A 231 0.99 19.79 32.13
N SER A 232 0.52 18.54 32.17
CA SER A 232 0.11 17.87 33.42
C SER A 232 1.30 17.26 34.21
N GLY A 233 2.53 17.33 33.66
CA GLY A 233 3.73 16.72 34.28
C GLY A 233 3.73 15.18 34.22
N ALA A 234 2.92 14.57 33.34
CA ALA A 234 2.76 13.11 33.23
C ALA A 234 3.71 12.46 32.20
N HIS A 235 4.60 13.24 31.59
CA HIS A 235 5.64 12.71 30.71
C HIS A 235 6.72 11.96 31.50
N ASP A 236 7.37 11.00 30.87
CA ASP A 236 8.42 10.18 31.50
C ASP A 236 9.79 10.88 31.38
N GLU A 237 10.10 11.77 32.35
CA GLU A 237 11.36 12.55 32.39
C GLU A 237 12.60 11.65 32.32
N LYS A 238 12.56 10.49 32.99
CA LYS A 238 13.68 9.55 33.01
C LYS A 238 13.88 8.92 31.63
N TYR A 239 12.84 8.42 31.02
CA TYR A 239 12.92 7.83 29.68
C TYR A 239 13.41 8.88 28.66
N ILE A 240 12.87 10.08 28.72
CA ILE A 240 13.25 11.19 27.85
C ILE A 240 14.74 11.49 27.99
N ALA A 241 15.24 11.65 29.20
CA ALA A 241 16.64 11.97 29.45
C ALA A 241 17.61 10.87 28.99
N GLU A 242 17.24 9.59 29.17
CA GLU A 242 18.10 8.44 28.87
C GLU A 242 18.02 7.99 27.42
N HIS A 243 16.85 8.11 26.76
CA HIS A 243 16.53 7.43 25.51
C HIS A 243 16.11 8.35 24.36
N THR A 244 16.18 9.66 24.50
CA THR A 244 15.80 10.60 23.43
C THR A 244 16.86 11.65 23.14
N GLU A 245 16.74 12.34 22.02
CA GLU A 245 17.56 13.50 21.62
C GLU A 245 16.65 14.64 21.13
N GLY A 246 16.99 15.90 21.48
CA GLY A 246 16.29 17.10 21.02
C GLY A 246 15.01 17.41 21.80
N TRP A 247 14.97 17.07 23.10
CA TRP A 247 13.78 17.26 23.92
C TRP A 247 13.41 18.73 24.12
N ASP A 248 14.38 19.58 24.39
CA ASP A 248 14.09 21.01 24.74
C ASP A 248 13.45 21.73 23.54
N GLU A 249 13.97 21.50 22.33
CA GLU A 249 13.42 22.06 21.10
C GLU A 249 12.03 21.47 20.79
N PHE A 250 11.87 20.15 21.00
CA PHE A 250 10.59 19.49 20.76
C PHE A 250 9.53 19.89 21.78
N ARG A 251 9.92 20.10 23.05
CA ARG A 251 9.02 20.65 24.07
C ARG A 251 8.50 22.02 23.65
N GLY A 252 9.36 22.92 23.14
CA GLY A 252 8.94 24.21 22.60
C GLY A 252 7.92 24.06 21.45
N ARG A 253 8.13 23.08 20.56
CA ARG A 253 7.17 22.77 19.48
C ARG A 253 5.84 22.25 20.03
N ILE A 254 5.83 21.37 21.04
CA ILE A 254 4.63 20.86 21.71
C ILE A 254 3.82 22.00 22.35
N GLU A 255 4.49 22.97 22.99
CA GLU A 255 3.84 24.11 23.65
C GLU A 255 3.02 24.99 22.69
N GLU A 256 3.33 24.97 21.39
CA GLU A 256 2.54 25.66 20.36
C GLU A 256 1.17 25.02 20.09
N PHE A 257 0.97 23.74 20.43
CA PHE A 257 -0.22 22.97 20.09
C PHE A 257 -1.16 22.81 21.29
N THR A 258 -1.65 23.97 21.82
CA THR A 258 -2.64 23.94 22.90
C THR A 258 -3.92 23.23 22.49
N PRO A 259 -4.70 22.65 23.43
CA PRO A 259 -5.96 21.98 23.12
C PRO A 259 -6.92 22.86 22.31
N GLU A 260 -6.98 24.18 22.57
CA GLU A 260 -7.84 25.12 21.83
C GLU A 260 -7.38 25.28 20.38
N ARG A 261 -6.07 25.43 20.14
CA ARG A 261 -5.51 25.49 18.78
C ARG A 261 -5.79 24.19 18.04
N VAL A 262 -5.57 23.06 18.70
CA VAL A 262 -5.79 21.74 18.09
C VAL A 262 -7.27 21.49 17.82
N ALA A 263 -8.17 21.93 18.69
CA ALA A 263 -9.62 21.88 18.45
C ALA A 263 -10.02 22.66 17.19
N GLY A 264 -9.44 23.85 17.01
CA GLY A 264 -9.65 24.67 15.79
C GLY A 264 -9.12 24.00 14.52
N ILE A 265 -8.06 23.20 14.60
CA ILE A 265 -7.48 22.48 13.45
C ILE A 265 -8.26 21.19 13.16
N THR A 266 -8.53 20.39 14.19
CA THR A 266 -9.11 19.05 14.05
C THR A 266 -10.62 19.04 13.99
N GLY A 267 -11.27 20.11 14.49
CA GLY A 267 -12.70 20.19 14.67
C GLY A 267 -13.21 19.24 15.76
N LEU A 268 -12.34 18.72 16.63
CA LEU A 268 -12.73 18.00 17.84
C LEU A 268 -12.96 19.00 18.99
N PRO A 269 -13.85 18.70 19.94
CA PRO A 269 -13.99 19.51 21.17
C PRO A 269 -12.69 19.54 21.99
N VAL A 270 -12.43 20.66 22.65
CA VAL A 270 -11.26 20.83 23.53
C VAL A 270 -11.26 19.75 24.62
N GLU A 271 -12.42 19.51 25.22
CA GLU A 271 -12.63 18.53 26.29
C GLU A 271 -12.22 17.12 25.84
N THR A 272 -12.58 16.74 24.62
CA THR A 272 -12.22 15.43 24.02
C THR A 272 -10.70 15.26 23.89
N ILE A 273 -10.01 16.32 23.46
CA ILE A 273 -8.53 16.32 23.34
C ILE A 273 -7.88 16.17 24.72
N VAL A 274 -8.37 16.93 25.70
CA VAL A 274 -7.87 16.87 27.08
C VAL A 274 -8.14 15.48 27.69
N GLU A 275 -9.36 14.97 27.61
CA GLU A 275 -9.73 13.65 28.14
C GLU A 275 -8.89 12.52 27.56
N LEU A 276 -8.64 12.52 26.22
CA LEU A 276 -7.81 11.51 25.59
C LEU A 276 -6.33 11.65 26.02
N GLY A 277 -5.78 12.86 26.08
CA GLY A 277 -4.43 13.10 26.57
C GLY A 277 -4.22 12.64 28.02
N GLU A 278 -5.16 12.95 28.90
CA GLU A 278 -5.15 12.47 30.28
C GLU A 278 -5.33 10.95 30.39
N ARG A 279 -6.17 10.34 29.52
CA ARG A 279 -6.33 8.88 29.48
C ARG A 279 -5.02 8.20 29.09
N ILE A 280 -4.31 8.71 28.07
CA ILE A 280 -2.98 8.21 27.69
C ILE A 280 -2.00 8.34 28.87
N ALA A 281 -2.00 9.47 29.54
CA ALA A 281 -1.14 9.71 30.71
C ALA A 281 -1.37 8.72 31.86
N ARG A 282 -2.64 8.34 32.11
CA ARG A 282 -3.03 7.44 33.23
C ARG A 282 -2.97 5.97 32.92
N THR A 283 -3.12 5.57 31.63
CA THR A 283 -3.28 4.17 31.24
C THR A 283 -2.05 3.68 30.49
N ARG A 284 -1.28 2.82 31.12
CA ARG A 284 -0.04 2.28 30.56
C ARG A 284 -0.02 0.76 30.60
N PRO A 285 0.59 0.09 29.62
CA PRO A 285 1.17 0.71 28.43
C PRO A 285 0.12 1.09 27.39
N THR A 286 0.37 2.16 26.63
CA THR A 286 -0.42 2.58 25.49
C THR A 286 0.21 2.10 24.20
N ALA A 287 -0.56 1.39 23.37
CA ALA A 287 -0.18 1.00 22.02
C ALA A 287 -0.93 1.82 20.96
N ILE A 288 -0.24 2.14 19.87
CA ILE A 288 -0.81 2.82 18.72
C ILE A 288 -0.74 1.90 17.51
N ARG A 289 -1.90 1.55 16.95
CA ARG A 289 -1.99 0.89 15.64
C ARG A 289 -2.28 1.95 14.58
N ALA A 290 -1.26 2.41 13.87
CA ALA A 290 -1.40 3.30 12.73
C ALA A 290 -1.43 2.53 11.40
N SER A 291 -2.04 3.10 10.37
CA SER A 291 -2.11 2.51 9.04
C SER A 291 -1.89 3.54 7.92
N GLN A 292 -1.85 3.06 6.66
CA GLN A 292 -1.55 3.87 5.48
C GLN A 292 -2.57 5.01 5.22
N GLY A 293 -3.77 4.95 5.81
CA GLY A 293 -4.75 6.02 5.72
C GLY A 293 -4.19 7.38 6.14
N MET A 294 -3.36 7.41 7.17
CA MET A 294 -2.74 8.62 7.70
C MET A 294 -1.78 9.32 6.74
N GLN A 295 -1.03 8.57 5.94
CA GLN A 295 -0.07 9.16 4.99
C GLN A 295 -0.68 9.58 3.64
N ARG A 296 -2.02 9.44 3.46
CA ARG A 296 -2.73 9.85 2.23
C ARG A 296 -3.01 11.36 2.14
N HIS A 297 -2.29 12.14 2.94
CA HIS A 297 -2.35 13.59 3.05
C HIS A 297 -0.99 14.22 2.74
N ALA A 298 -0.96 15.52 2.44
CA ALA A 298 0.27 16.25 2.16
C ALA A 298 1.30 16.14 3.31
N GLY A 299 0.84 16.20 4.56
CA GLY A 299 1.66 16.06 5.76
C GLY A 299 1.67 14.64 6.35
N GLY A 300 1.44 13.60 5.55
CA GLY A 300 1.24 12.23 6.05
C GLY A 300 2.48 11.61 6.69
N GLY A 301 3.66 11.87 6.16
CA GLY A 301 4.93 11.41 6.76
C GLY A 301 5.21 12.10 8.08
N MET A 302 4.96 13.40 8.17
CA MET A 302 5.09 14.17 9.40
C MET A 302 4.09 13.71 10.47
N ALA A 303 2.87 13.29 10.07
CA ALA A 303 1.89 12.72 10.99
C ALA A 303 2.40 11.42 11.63
N LEU A 304 2.94 10.49 10.84
CA LEU A 304 3.55 9.25 11.36
C LEU A 304 4.79 9.54 12.22
N ARG A 305 5.56 10.57 11.89
CA ARG A 305 6.69 11.04 12.68
C ARG A 305 6.25 11.54 14.04
N ALA A 306 5.23 12.38 14.12
CA ALA A 306 4.66 12.88 15.36
C ALA A 306 4.10 11.74 16.24
N LEU A 307 3.40 10.76 15.60
CA LEU A 307 2.92 9.59 16.33
C LEU A 307 4.05 8.73 16.92
N ALA A 308 5.17 8.59 16.23
CA ALA A 308 6.31 7.82 16.73
C ALA A 308 6.96 8.49 17.97
N CYS A 309 6.78 9.80 18.14
CA CYS A 309 7.25 10.54 19.33
C CYS A 309 6.36 10.32 20.56
N LEU A 310 5.05 10.12 20.40
CA LEU A 310 4.11 10.02 21.53
C LEU A 310 4.49 8.91 22.54
N PRO A 311 4.83 7.67 22.14
CA PRO A 311 5.28 6.65 23.08
C PRO A 311 6.64 6.96 23.75
N ALA A 312 7.42 7.89 23.18
CA ALA A 312 8.66 8.34 23.82
C ALA A 312 8.39 9.38 24.92
N VAL A 313 7.40 10.25 24.70
CA VAL A 313 6.97 11.21 25.72
C VAL A 313 6.41 10.51 26.95
N THR A 314 5.69 9.40 26.77
CA THR A 314 5.15 8.59 27.86
C THR A 314 6.09 7.50 28.37
N GLY A 315 7.21 7.22 27.68
CA GLY A 315 8.11 6.10 27.99
C GLY A 315 7.58 4.72 27.62
N ASP A 316 6.50 4.62 26.83
CA ASP A 316 5.86 3.36 26.48
C ASP A 316 6.70 2.47 25.54
N TRP A 317 7.71 3.03 24.85
CA TRP A 317 8.68 2.23 24.10
C TRP A 317 9.49 1.25 24.96
N ALA A 318 9.59 1.48 26.26
CA ALA A 318 10.29 0.57 27.18
C ALA A 318 9.39 -0.53 27.76
N ILE A 319 8.09 -0.52 27.50
CA ILE A 319 7.12 -1.40 28.15
C ILE A 319 6.51 -2.35 27.10
N PRO A 320 6.58 -3.70 27.27
CA PRO A 320 5.87 -4.62 26.41
C PRO A 320 4.38 -4.32 26.37
N GLY A 321 3.82 -4.15 25.18
CA GLY A 321 2.44 -3.70 24.97
C GLY A 321 2.31 -2.20 24.74
N GLY A 322 3.41 -1.44 24.79
CA GLY A 322 3.45 -0.02 24.44
C GLY A 322 4.23 0.23 23.15
N GLY A 323 4.01 1.39 22.53
CA GLY A 323 4.71 1.79 21.33
C GLY A 323 3.82 2.01 20.11
N LEU A 324 4.45 2.18 18.94
CA LEU A 324 3.77 2.35 17.66
C LEU A 324 3.92 1.07 16.81
N HIS A 325 2.83 0.58 16.28
CA HIS A 325 2.78 -0.42 15.23
C HIS A 325 2.25 0.21 13.93
N TYR A 326 3.15 0.57 13.02
CA TYR A 326 2.83 1.01 11.66
C TYR A 326 3.20 -0.07 10.64
N SER A 327 4.42 -0.56 10.67
CA SER A 327 4.93 -1.64 9.82
C SER A 327 5.95 -2.47 10.58
N THR A 328 6.07 -3.75 10.23
CA THR A 328 7.13 -4.64 10.71
C THR A 328 8.25 -4.85 9.69
N SER A 329 8.16 -4.25 8.49
CA SER A 329 9.12 -4.47 7.40
C SER A 329 10.58 -4.22 7.80
N GLY A 330 10.84 -3.26 8.70
CA GLY A 330 12.19 -2.95 9.17
C GLY A 330 12.85 -4.03 10.05
N HIS A 331 12.12 -5.06 10.44
CA HIS A 331 12.67 -6.19 11.20
C HIS A 331 13.24 -7.29 10.30
N PHE A 332 12.80 -7.37 9.04
CA PHE A 332 13.29 -8.35 8.08
C PHE A 332 14.64 -7.91 7.50
N GLN A 333 15.65 -8.74 7.66
CA GLN A 333 17.02 -8.51 7.15
C GLN A 333 17.22 -9.30 5.86
N LEU A 334 16.51 -8.91 4.81
CA LEU A 334 16.56 -9.54 3.50
C LEU A 334 17.71 -8.94 2.67
N ASN A 335 18.40 -9.77 1.89
CA ASN A 335 19.52 -9.34 1.04
C ASN A 335 19.01 -8.73 -0.28
N MET A 336 18.25 -7.63 -0.15
CA MET A 336 17.56 -6.98 -1.26
C MET A 336 18.52 -6.47 -2.33
N MET A 337 19.66 -5.91 -1.94
CA MET A 337 20.65 -5.36 -2.88
C MET A 337 21.22 -6.44 -3.80
N ASP A 338 21.45 -7.64 -3.26
CA ASP A 338 21.94 -8.79 -4.02
C ASP A 338 20.88 -9.34 -5.00
N ILE A 339 19.59 -9.10 -4.74
CA ILE A 339 18.49 -9.46 -5.64
C ILE A 339 18.30 -8.40 -6.72
N VAL A 340 18.25 -7.13 -6.33
CA VAL A 340 17.97 -6.02 -7.25
C VAL A 340 19.14 -5.76 -8.20
N ARG A 341 20.41 -5.95 -7.74
CA ARG A 341 21.63 -5.79 -8.54
C ARG A 341 21.70 -4.42 -9.23
N PHE A 342 21.64 -3.34 -8.45
CA PHE A 342 21.84 -1.97 -8.96
C PHE A 342 23.25 -1.75 -9.56
N ASP A 343 24.20 -2.61 -9.21
CA ASP A 343 25.54 -2.64 -9.82
C ASP A 343 25.52 -2.96 -11.32
N LEU A 344 24.43 -3.51 -11.84
CA LEU A 344 24.24 -3.78 -13.27
C LEU A 344 23.80 -2.54 -14.08
N LEU A 345 23.46 -1.44 -13.42
CA LEU A 345 23.15 -0.18 -14.10
C LEU A 345 24.41 0.37 -14.78
N PRO A 346 24.40 0.61 -16.10
CA PRO A 346 25.56 1.11 -16.82
C PRO A 346 25.93 2.55 -16.41
N ASN A 347 24.96 3.35 -16.02
CA ASN A 347 25.08 4.74 -15.57
C ASN A 347 23.99 5.07 -14.55
N PRO A 348 24.12 6.18 -13.80
CA PRO A 348 22.98 6.73 -13.07
C PRO A 348 21.84 7.04 -14.04
N VAL A 349 20.62 6.60 -13.66
CA VAL A 349 19.40 6.81 -14.45
C VAL A 349 18.37 7.57 -13.64
N ARG A 350 17.42 8.22 -14.34
CA ARG A 350 16.34 8.94 -13.68
C ARG A 350 15.39 8.00 -12.95
N MET A 351 14.68 8.56 -11.96
CA MET A 351 13.60 7.90 -11.24
C MET A 351 12.25 8.50 -11.63
N LEU A 352 11.26 7.65 -11.94
CA LEU A 352 9.90 8.04 -12.30
C LEU A 352 8.93 7.64 -11.19
N SER A 353 7.98 8.51 -10.88
CA SER A 353 7.10 8.34 -9.73
C SER A 353 5.84 7.55 -10.06
N GLN A 354 5.56 6.50 -9.29
CA GLN A 354 4.33 5.72 -9.42
C GLN A 354 3.06 6.58 -9.26
N SER A 355 3.06 7.57 -8.37
CA SER A 355 1.91 8.44 -8.11
C SER A 355 1.65 9.47 -9.21
N ARG A 356 2.60 9.66 -10.12
CA ARG A 356 2.55 10.68 -11.19
C ARG A 356 2.63 10.08 -12.59
N VAL A 357 2.14 8.86 -12.76
CA VAL A 357 2.30 8.10 -14.01
C VAL A 357 1.70 8.83 -15.21
N GLY A 358 0.53 9.44 -15.09
CA GLY A 358 -0.09 10.19 -16.19
C GLY A 358 0.77 11.38 -16.61
N ARG A 359 1.25 12.16 -15.64
CA ARG A 359 2.15 13.29 -15.91
C ARG A 359 3.47 12.85 -16.52
N ASP A 360 4.13 11.84 -15.97
CA ASP A 360 5.44 11.41 -16.45
C ASP A 360 5.36 10.79 -17.87
N LEU A 361 4.25 10.14 -18.22
CA LEU A 361 4.00 9.69 -19.58
C LEU A 361 3.76 10.84 -20.57
N LEU A 362 3.10 11.93 -20.16
CA LEU A 362 2.70 13.04 -21.05
C LEU A 362 3.75 14.15 -21.15
N GLU A 363 4.49 14.42 -20.07
CA GLU A 363 5.31 15.63 -19.95
C GLU A 363 6.82 15.36 -19.99
N ARG A 364 7.28 14.10 -19.80
CA ARG A 364 8.70 13.79 -19.91
C ARG A 364 9.14 13.79 -21.38
N THR A 365 10.15 14.62 -21.69
CA THR A 365 10.63 14.83 -23.07
C THR A 365 12.10 14.48 -23.27
N ASP A 366 12.90 14.37 -22.22
CA ASP A 366 14.35 14.14 -22.30
C ASP A 366 14.83 13.05 -21.32
N PRO A 367 14.93 11.81 -21.81
CA PRO A 367 14.21 11.27 -22.97
C PRO A 367 12.71 11.10 -22.67
N PRO A 368 11.83 11.06 -23.68
CA PRO A 368 10.44 10.70 -23.47
C PRO A 368 10.31 9.25 -23.03
N VAL A 369 9.22 8.86 -22.34
CA VAL A 369 8.91 7.45 -22.12
C VAL A 369 8.33 6.88 -23.42
N LYS A 370 9.00 5.87 -23.99
CA LYS A 370 8.65 5.21 -25.26
C LYS A 370 8.29 3.74 -25.11
N ALA A 371 8.73 3.10 -24.03
CA ALA A 371 8.31 1.74 -23.67
C ALA A 371 7.90 1.70 -22.21
N LEU A 372 6.76 1.06 -21.93
CA LEU A 372 6.21 0.87 -20.59
C LEU A 372 5.95 -0.62 -20.36
N PHE A 373 6.52 -1.17 -19.29
CA PHE A 373 6.17 -2.49 -18.80
C PHE A 373 5.31 -2.34 -17.54
N VAL A 374 4.09 -2.86 -17.56
CA VAL A 374 3.21 -2.86 -16.38
C VAL A 374 3.20 -4.26 -15.78
N ILE A 375 3.67 -4.37 -14.53
CA ILE A 375 3.90 -5.64 -13.85
C ILE A 375 3.22 -5.60 -12.49
N ALA A 376 2.35 -6.57 -12.20
CA ALA A 376 1.59 -6.67 -10.96
C ALA A 376 0.86 -5.35 -10.59
N ALA A 377 0.36 -4.62 -11.59
CA ALA A 377 -0.22 -3.29 -11.45
C ALA A 377 -1.39 -3.04 -12.40
N ASN A 378 -2.33 -2.19 -11.97
CA ASN A 378 -3.43 -1.71 -12.82
C ASN A 378 -3.55 -0.17 -12.67
N PRO A 379 -2.62 0.62 -13.27
CA PRO A 379 -2.57 2.07 -13.08
C PRO A 379 -3.86 2.80 -13.46
N VAL A 380 -4.60 2.37 -14.47
CA VAL A 380 -5.91 2.97 -14.81
C VAL A 380 -6.90 2.86 -13.65
N GLY A 381 -6.86 1.75 -12.90
CA GLY A 381 -7.77 1.51 -11.77
C GLY A 381 -7.25 1.98 -10.42
N SER A 382 -5.94 2.23 -10.26
CA SER A 382 -5.32 2.46 -8.95
C SER A 382 -4.62 3.81 -8.78
N ASN A 383 -4.23 4.48 -9.86
CA ASN A 383 -3.43 5.70 -9.78
C ASN A 383 -4.28 6.96 -9.77
N PRO A 384 -3.75 8.05 -9.17
CA PRO A 384 -4.39 9.38 -9.23
C PRO A 384 -4.53 9.91 -10.66
N ASP A 385 -5.44 10.86 -10.85
CA ASP A 385 -5.78 11.48 -12.14
C ASP A 385 -5.99 10.47 -13.26
N GLN A 386 -6.98 9.62 -13.08
CA GLN A 386 -7.31 8.53 -14.02
C GLN A 386 -7.38 9.01 -15.48
N ARG A 387 -7.86 10.24 -15.73
CA ARG A 387 -7.93 10.81 -17.08
C ARG A 387 -6.55 10.97 -17.70
N ARG A 388 -5.57 11.51 -16.96
CA ARG A 388 -4.20 11.68 -17.47
C ARG A 388 -3.49 10.33 -17.65
N VAL A 389 -3.76 9.38 -16.75
CA VAL A 389 -3.26 8.00 -16.92
C VAL A 389 -3.76 7.40 -18.24
N ILE A 390 -5.05 7.51 -18.51
CA ILE A 390 -5.66 7.03 -19.76
C ILE A 390 -5.07 7.76 -20.97
N GLU A 391 -4.95 9.08 -20.92
CA GLU A 391 -4.37 9.90 -21.99
C GLU A 391 -2.92 9.47 -22.29
N GLY A 392 -2.09 9.28 -21.25
CA GLY A 392 -0.72 8.82 -21.39
C GLY A 392 -0.61 7.43 -22.01
N LEU A 393 -1.45 6.49 -21.56
CA LEU A 393 -1.48 5.12 -22.08
C LEU A 393 -2.07 5.03 -23.50
N SER A 394 -2.91 6.00 -23.91
CA SER A 394 -3.51 6.05 -25.24
C SER A 394 -2.55 6.52 -26.34
N ARG A 395 -1.34 6.96 -25.99
CA ARG A 395 -0.32 7.38 -26.95
C ARG A 395 0.08 6.21 -27.84
N GLU A 396 -0.07 6.35 -29.16
CA GLU A 396 0.31 5.31 -30.14
C GLU A 396 1.84 5.19 -30.31
N ASP A 397 2.60 6.21 -29.89
CA ASP A 397 4.07 6.20 -29.87
C ASP A 397 4.68 5.59 -28.59
N LEU A 398 3.83 5.20 -27.63
CA LEU A 398 4.20 4.46 -26.41
C LEU A 398 3.98 2.97 -26.62
N PHE A 399 5.04 2.19 -26.62
CA PHE A 399 4.93 0.72 -26.64
C PHE A 399 4.64 0.20 -25.23
N THR A 400 3.50 -0.45 -25.02
CA THR A 400 3.04 -0.90 -23.69
C THR A 400 2.95 -2.43 -23.64
N VAL A 401 3.71 -3.04 -22.72
CA VAL A 401 3.64 -4.47 -22.40
C VAL A 401 3.04 -4.64 -21.01
N VAL A 402 2.01 -5.49 -20.88
CA VAL A 402 1.33 -5.74 -19.61
C VAL A 402 1.44 -7.22 -19.24
N LEU A 403 2.05 -7.52 -18.08
CA LEU A 403 2.04 -8.86 -17.47
C LEU A 403 0.88 -8.91 -16.48
N GLU A 404 -0.14 -9.73 -16.77
CA GLU A 404 -1.39 -9.70 -16.01
C GLU A 404 -2.09 -11.07 -15.96
N HIS A 405 -2.97 -11.21 -14.97
CA HIS A 405 -3.83 -12.39 -14.79
C HIS A 405 -5.19 -12.23 -15.47
N PHE A 406 -5.72 -11.03 -15.54
CA PHE A 406 -7.08 -10.71 -15.98
C PHE A 406 -7.11 -9.50 -16.92
N PRO A 407 -8.14 -9.36 -17.77
CA PRO A 407 -8.30 -8.20 -18.65
C PRO A 407 -8.72 -6.96 -17.82
N THR A 408 -7.78 -6.40 -17.05
CA THR A 408 -7.95 -5.16 -16.27
C THR A 408 -8.18 -3.95 -17.17
N ASP A 409 -8.54 -2.80 -16.59
CA ASP A 409 -8.68 -1.55 -17.34
C ASP A 409 -7.38 -1.18 -18.07
N THR A 410 -6.22 -1.45 -17.46
CA THR A 410 -4.90 -1.16 -18.06
C THR A 410 -4.59 -2.04 -19.25
N VAL A 411 -5.04 -3.29 -19.25
CA VAL A 411 -4.85 -4.23 -20.36
C VAL A 411 -5.42 -3.66 -21.66
N ASP A 412 -6.52 -2.93 -21.62
CA ASP A 412 -7.15 -2.37 -22.83
C ASP A 412 -6.23 -1.41 -23.61
N TYR A 413 -5.18 -0.89 -22.96
CA TYR A 413 -4.18 0.03 -23.57
C TYR A 413 -2.86 -0.66 -23.93
N ALA A 414 -2.72 -1.97 -23.69
CA ALA A 414 -1.50 -2.70 -24.00
C ALA A 414 -1.33 -2.93 -25.51
N ASP A 415 -0.10 -2.97 -25.98
CA ASP A 415 0.27 -3.46 -27.31
C ASP A 415 0.49 -4.98 -27.27
N ILE A 416 1.16 -5.46 -26.21
CA ILE A 416 1.37 -6.89 -25.93
C ILE A 416 0.88 -7.19 -24.50
N VAL A 417 0.11 -8.29 -24.37
CA VAL A 417 -0.31 -8.82 -23.07
C VAL A 417 0.33 -10.18 -22.86
N LEU A 418 1.03 -10.34 -21.74
CA LEU A 418 1.71 -11.59 -21.37
C LEU A 418 1.01 -12.25 -20.19
N PRO A 419 0.70 -13.56 -20.29
CA PRO A 419 0.00 -14.30 -19.25
C PRO A 419 0.94 -14.62 -18.09
N ALA A 420 0.63 -14.15 -16.88
CA ALA A 420 1.41 -14.39 -15.67
C ALA A 420 0.87 -15.55 -14.83
N THR A 421 1.77 -16.26 -14.14
CA THR A 421 1.40 -17.29 -13.15
C THR A 421 0.80 -16.68 -11.89
N MET A 422 -0.14 -17.39 -11.28
CA MET A 422 -0.69 -17.06 -9.96
C MET A 422 0.04 -17.86 -8.86
N GLN A 423 -0.11 -17.42 -7.61
CA GLN A 423 0.69 -17.89 -6.47
C GLN A 423 0.84 -19.43 -6.31
N PRO A 424 -0.16 -20.29 -6.52
CA PRO A 424 0.03 -21.75 -6.45
C PRO A 424 0.89 -22.34 -7.59
N GLU A 425 1.22 -21.56 -8.62
CA GLU A 425 1.89 -22.03 -9.84
C GLU A 425 3.40 -21.73 -9.89
N HIS A 426 3.94 -21.06 -8.84
CA HIS A 426 5.35 -20.68 -8.80
C HIS A 426 5.91 -20.69 -7.37
N LEU A 427 7.23 -20.69 -7.26
CA LEU A 427 7.93 -20.48 -6.01
C LEU A 427 8.00 -18.98 -5.70
N ASP A 428 7.76 -18.64 -4.42
CA ASP A 428 7.91 -17.26 -3.95
C ASP A 428 8.23 -17.18 -2.44
N VAL A 429 8.64 -16.01 -1.98
CA VAL A 429 8.87 -15.70 -0.56
C VAL A 429 8.05 -14.47 -0.19
N ILE A 430 7.26 -14.56 0.87
CA ILE A 430 6.43 -13.47 1.37
C ILE A 430 6.94 -13.04 2.75
N ALA A 431 7.18 -11.76 2.97
CA ALA A 431 7.40 -11.19 4.29
C ALA A 431 6.24 -10.25 4.62
N ALA A 432 5.54 -10.56 5.70
CA ALA A 432 4.42 -9.75 6.16
C ALA A 432 4.89 -8.39 6.69
N TYR A 433 4.15 -7.33 6.43
CA TYR A 433 4.50 -6.01 6.99
C TYR A 433 3.65 -5.61 8.22
N GLY A 434 2.79 -6.51 8.70
CA GLY A 434 1.97 -6.34 9.90
C GLY A 434 2.23 -7.38 10.99
N ASN A 435 3.17 -8.31 10.78
CA ASN A 435 3.64 -9.25 11.78
C ASN A 435 5.10 -9.66 11.51
N LEU A 436 5.70 -10.46 12.38
CA LEU A 436 7.12 -10.82 12.31
C LEU A 436 7.36 -12.17 11.60
N TYR A 437 6.47 -12.59 10.71
CA TYR A 437 6.61 -13.87 10.03
C TYR A 437 6.86 -13.68 8.55
N MET A 438 7.86 -14.40 8.03
CA MET A 438 7.99 -14.66 6.61
C MET A 438 7.38 -16.01 6.27
N ALA A 439 6.95 -16.21 5.04
CA ALA A 439 6.37 -17.44 4.57
C ALA A 439 7.01 -17.89 3.25
N TRP A 440 7.17 -19.20 3.11
CA TRP A 440 7.58 -19.85 1.88
C TRP A 440 6.35 -20.26 1.08
N ASN A 441 6.34 -19.92 -0.19
CA ASN A 441 5.34 -20.39 -1.12
C ASN A 441 5.94 -21.43 -2.06
N GLU A 442 5.60 -22.69 -1.87
CA GLU A 442 6.01 -23.77 -2.76
C GLU A 442 5.08 -23.82 -3.98
N LYS A 443 5.64 -24.14 -5.15
CA LYS A 443 4.84 -24.44 -6.35
C LYS A 443 3.97 -25.67 -6.11
N ALA A 444 2.67 -25.51 -6.14
CA ALA A 444 1.70 -26.55 -5.88
C ALA A 444 1.21 -27.25 -7.16
N VAL A 445 1.06 -26.51 -8.24
CA VAL A 445 0.53 -26.97 -9.53
C VAL A 445 1.31 -26.38 -10.70
N GLU A 446 1.23 -27.04 -11.87
CA GLU A 446 1.79 -26.48 -13.08
C GLU A 446 1.05 -25.20 -13.53
N PRO A 447 1.75 -24.25 -14.17
CA PRO A 447 1.13 -23.07 -14.73
C PRO A 447 -0.02 -23.40 -15.68
N ARG A 448 -1.11 -22.65 -15.58
CA ARG A 448 -2.27 -22.85 -16.44
C ARG A 448 -2.00 -22.30 -17.86
N GLY A 449 -2.30 -23.11 -18.86
CA GLY A 449 -2.12 -22.71 -20.26
C GLY A 449 -0.65 -22.42 -20.59
N GLU A 450 -0.39 -21.26 -21.13
CA GLU A 450 0.96 -20.80 -21.49
C GLU A 450 1.53 -19.75 -20.49
N CYS A 451 0.96 -19.66 -19.26
CA CYS A 451 1.42 -18.71 -18.26
C CYS A 451 2.88 -18.97 -17.87
N LEU A 452 3.65 -17.90 -17.70
CA LEU A 452 5.01 -17.94 -17.18
C LEU A 452 5.12 -17.12 -15.90
N SER A 453 6.04 -17.52 -15.02
CA SER A 453 6.42 -16.66 -13.89
C SER A 453 7.07 -15.37 -14.39
N THR A 454 7.02 -14.32 -13.59
CA THR A 454 7.66 -13.04 -13.92
C THR A 454 9.15 -13.25 -14.22
N THR A 455 9.85 -14.01 -13.40
CA THR A 455 11.27 -14.36 -13.58
C THR A 455 11.55 -15.08 -14.89
N GLU A 456 10.76 -16.11 -15.22
CA GLU A 456 10.94 -16.86 -16.45
C GLU A 456 10.62 -16.01 -17.70
N THR A 457 9.65 -15.12 -17.61
CA THR A 457 9.35 -14.15 -18.67
C THR A 457 10.59 -13.31 -19.01
N PHE A 458 11.25 -12.75 -18.00
CA PHE A 458 12.44 -11.93 -18.21
C PHE A 458 13.70 -12.75 -18.58
N ARG A 459 13.83 -13.99 -18.08
CA ARG A 459 14.90 -14.92 -18.55
C ARG A 459 14.77 -15.19 -20.04
N ARG A 460 13.54 -15.47 -20.53
CA ARG A 460 13.30 -15.69 -21.97
C ARG A 460 13.55 -14.45 -22.80
N LEU A 461 13.12 -13.30 -22.33
CA LEU A 461 13.35 -12.03 -23.00
C LEU A 461 14.85 -11.69 -23.07
N ALA A 462 15.58 -11.90 -21.96
CA ALA A 462 17.04 -11.72 -21.94
C ALA A 462 17.76 -12.62 -22.96
N ARG A 463 17.38 -13.90 -23.04
CA ARG A 463 17.93 -14.82 -24.07
C ARG A 463 17.62 -14.34 -25.48
N ARG A 464 16.38 -13.89 -25.74
CA ARG A 464 15.95 -13.41 -27.07
C ARG A 464 16.72 -12.15 -27.48
N MET A 465 17.04 -11.29 -26.52
CA MET A 465 17.86 -10.08 -26.74
C MET A 465 19.36 -10.36 -26.80
N GLY A 466 19.82 -11.60 -26.56
CA GLY A 466 21.23 -11.95 -26.55
C GLY A 466 22.01 -11.35 -25.36
N LEU A 467 21.38 -11.09 -24.24
CA LEU A 467 22.05 -10.55 -23.05
C LEU A 467 22.83 -11.67 -22.35
N GLU A 468 24.14 -11.47 -22.13
CA GLU A 468 25.05 -12.49 -21.58
C GLU A 468 25.32 -12.35 -20.08
N GLU A 469 24.71 -11.36 -19.38
CA GLU A 469 24.89 -11.16 -17.93
C GLU A 469 24.36 -12.36 -17.15
N PRO A 470 25.23 -13.11 -16.42
CA PRO A 470 24.82 -14.35 -15.77
C PRO A 470 23.72 -14.17 -14.73
N ALA A 471 23.68 -13.02 -14.04
CA ALA A 471 22.68 -12.72 -13.02
C ALA A 471 21.25 -12.66 -13.55
N LEU A 472 21.05 -12.58 -14.87
CA LEU A 472 19.74 -12.62 -15.51
C LEU A 472 19.14 -14.04 -15.56
N TYR A 473 19.94 -15.07 -15.27
CA TYR A 473 19.60 -16.48 -15.46
C TYR A 473 19.49 -17.28 -14.16
N ASP A 474 19.70 -16.64 -13.02
CA ASP A 474 19.50 -17.29 -11.71
C ASP A 474 18.11 -17.90 -11.64
N SER A 475 18.01 -19.15 -11.14
CA SER A 475 16.75 -19.83 -10.89
C SER A 475 15.97 -19.18 -9.73
N ASP A 476 14.68 -19.44 -9.62
CA ASP A 476 13.86 -18.93 -8.51
C ASP A 476 14.38 -19.43 -7.16
N GLU A 477 14.92 -20.66 -7.10
CA GLU A 477 15.56 -21.23 -5.91
C GLU A 477 16.85 -20.47 -5.53
N GLU A 478 17.71 -20.13 -6.51
CA GLU A 478 18.93 -19.35 -6.29
C GLU A 478 18.59 -17.95 -5.80
N LEU A 479 17.58 -17.31 -6.41
CA LEU A 479 17.08 -16.00 -5.98
C LEU A 479 16.57 -16.06 -4.53
N ALA A 480 15.78 -17.09 -4.17
CA ALA A 480 15.28 -17.25 -2.82
C ALA A 480 16.42 -17.48 -1.81
N ARG A 481 17.41 -18.29 -2.14
CA ARG A 481 18.61 -18.52 -1.30
C ARG A 481 19.44 -17.24 -1.12
N THR A 482 19.60 -16.47 -2.16
CA THR A 482 20.29 -15.17 -2.11
C THR A 482 19.54 -14.19 -1.22
N LEU A 483 18.23 -14.04 -1.41
CA LEU A 483 17.36 -13.17 -0.60
C LEU A 483 17.44 -13.52 0.90
N LEU A 484 17.38 -14.81 1.20
CA LEU A 484 17.26 -15.36 2.56
C LEU A 484 18.61 -15.74 3.20
N LYS A 485 19.72 -15.29 2.63
CA LYS A 485 21.04 -15.56 3.21
C LYS A 485 21.09 -15.12 4.67
N GLY A 486 21.37 -16.05 5.58
CA GLY A 486 21.38 -15.83 7.03
C GLY A 486 20.12 -16.32 7.75
N TYR A 487 19.12 -16.82 7.01
CA TYR A 487 17.94 -17.48 7.59
C TYR A 487 18.01 -19.00 7.42
N ASP A 488 17.28 -19.71 8.28
CA ASP A 488 17.10 -21.18 8.18
C ASP A 488 16.02 -21.49 7.12
N ILE A 489 16.47 -21.61 5.87
CA ILE A 489 15.59 -21.83 4.70
C ILE A 489 14.94 -23.19 4.76
N ASP A 490 15.65 -24.23 5.25
CA ASP A 490 15.12 -25.59 5.32
C ASP A 490 13.95 -25.65 6.31
N ARG A 491 14.08 -24.98 7.45
CA ARG A 491 12.98 -24.84 8.42
C ARG A 491 11.83 -23.99 7.86
N LEU A 492 12.13 -22.85 7.23
CA LEU A 492 11.12 -22.00 6.61
C LEU A 492 10.28 -22.78 5.59
N ARG A 493 10.95 -23.61 4.76
CA ARG A 493 10.29 -24.45 3.76
C ARG A 493 9.48 -25.58 4.38
N ALA A 494 10.01 -26.26 5.42
CA ALA A 494 9.33 -27.36 6.09
C ALA A 494 8.08 -26.91 6.86
N ASP A 495 8.17 -25.80 7.59
CA ASP A 495 7.07 -25.25 8.40
C ASP A 495 6.13 -24.36 7.57
N GLY A 496 6.60 -23.84 6.43
CA GLY A 496 5.89 -22.87 5.57
C GLY A 496 5.91 -21.44 6.10
N TYR A 497 6.51 -21.21 7.28
CA TYR A 497 6.69 -19.88 7.88
C TYR A 497 7.88 -19.86 8.85
N LEU A 498 8.43 -18.66 9.08
CA LEU A 498 9.52 -18.46 10.05
C LEU A 498 9.33 -17.10 10.74
N LYS A 499 9.31 -17.08 12.08
CA LYS A 499 9.32 -15.83 12.86
C LYS A 499 10.72 -15.21 12.81
N VAL A 500 10.81 -13.94 12.38
CA VAL A 500 12.07 -13.18 12.43
C VAL A 500 12.28 -12.60 13.81
N GLN A 501 13.54 -12.35 14.14
CA GLN A 501 13.87 -11.72 15.42
C GLN A 501 13.45 -10.26 15.42
N LEU A 502 12.74 -9.84 16.46
CA LEU A 502 12.42 -8.44 16.71
C LEU A 502 13.73 -7.65 16.88
N ARG A 503 13.95 -6.66 16.02
CA ARG A 503 15.04 -5.71 16.19
C ARG A 503 14.68 -4.70 17.27
N ARG A 504 15.68 -4.20 17.99
CA ARG A 504 15.47 -3.12 18.94
C ARG A 504 14.82 -1.89 18.26
N VAL A 505 13.74 -1.40 18.83
CA VAL A 505 13.01 -0.20 18.42
C VAL A 505 12.76 0.63 19.67
N PRO A 506 13.21 1.88 19.72
CA PRO A 506 14.08 2.59 18.76
C PRO A 506 15.43 1.89 18.56
N ALA A 507 16.09 2.08 17.41
CA ALA A 507 17.38 1.45 17.13
C ALA A 507 18.47 1.88 18.12
N GLU A 508 18.49 3.17 18.45
CA GLU A 508 19.39 3.80 19.43
C GLU A 508 18.56 4.68 20.36
N LYS A 509 18.45 5.97 20.04
CA LYS A 509 17.60 6.95 20.74
C LYS A 509 16.45 7.38 19.84
N VAL A 510 15.36 7.82 20.46
CA VAL A 510 14.29 8.52 19.74
C VAL A 510 14.76 9.91 19.36
N MET A 511 14.74 10.22 18.09
CA MET A 511 15.20 11.51 17.55
C MET A 511 13.99 12.46 17.44
N PHE A 512 13.77 13.28 18.45
CA PHE A 512 12.81 14.39 18.35
C PHE A 512 13.31 15.43 17.35
N THR A 513 14.60 15.81 17.44
CA THR A 513 15.30 16.58 16.40
C THR A 513 16.06 15.61 15.51
N SER A 514 15.71 15.52 14.23
CA SER A 514 16.30 14.55 13.31
C SER A 514 17.28 15.19 12.31
N PRO A 515 18.59 14.97 12.47
CA PRO A 515 19.58 15.44 11.49
C PRO A 515 19.35 14.85 10.09
N ARG A 516 18.80 13.63 10.00
CA ARG A 516 18.48 12.99 8.69
C ARG A 516 17.34 13.71 7.97
N ALA A 517 16.34 14.22 8.70
CA ALA A 517 15.27 15.02 8.12
C ALA A 517 15.83 16.36 7.61
N GLU A 518 16.66 17.02 8.40
CA GLU A 518 17.31 18.28 8.05
C GLU A 518 18.21 18.13 6.80
N MET A 519 19.05 17.10 6.76
CA MET A 519 19.89 16.81 5.58
C MET A 519 19.07 16.53 4.30
N ALA A 520 17.84 16.04 4.45
CA ALA A 520 16.90 15.85 3.35
C ALA A 520 16.07 17.11 3.02
N GLY A 521 16.34 18.24 3.68
CA GLY A 521 15.66 19.52 3.44
C GLY A 521 14.29 19.65 4.12
N HIS A 522 14.02 18.81 5.13
CA HIS A 522 12.77 18.85 5.90
C HIS A 522 12.96 19.47 7.27
N ASP A 523 11.86 19.89 7.91
CA ASP A 523 11.90 20.37 9.30
C ASP A 523 12.53 19.30 10.21
N PRO A 524 13.59 19.62 10.95
CA PRO A 524 14.22 18.69 11.90
C PRO A 524 13.30 18.27 13.04
N LEU A 525 12.23 19.03 13.33
CA LEU A 525 11.24 18.73 14.37
C LEU A 525 9.94 18.18 13.78
N PRO A 526 9.19 17.33 14.50
CA PRO A 526 7.81 17.01 14.14
C PRO A 526 6.93 18.26 14.13
N GLY A 527 6.05 18.35 13.13
CA GLY A 527 5.17 19.50 12.95
C GLY A 527 3.88 19.13 12.25
N TYR A 528 3.04 20.11 11.99
CA TYR A 528 1.78 19.94 11.25
C TYR A 528 1.83 20.64 9.90
N THR A 529 1.55 19.91 8.85
CA THR A 529 1.35 20.41 7.49
C THR A 529 -0.14 20.33 7.14
N PRO A 530 -0.80 21.45 6.81
CA PRO A 530 -2.21 21.42 6.41
C PRO A 530 -2.44 20.59 5.14
N PRO A 531 -3.67 20.05 4.94
CA PRO A 531 -4.06 19.45 3.67
C PRO A 531 -3.82 20.37 2.48
N SER A 532 -3.41 19.81 1.35
CA SER A 532 -2.93 20.57 0.19
C SER A 532 -4.02 21.01 -0.81
N ASP A 533 -5.29 20.60 -0.62
CA ASP A 533 -6.42 21.01 -1.47
C ASP A 533 -7.29 22.04 -0.74
N PRO A 534 -7.12 23.36 -1.00
CA PRO A 534 -7.91 24.40 -0.36
C PRO A 534 -9.29 24.60 -1.02
N GLY A 535 -9.68 23.76 -2.00
CA GLY A 535 -10.93 23.87 -2.75
C GLY A 535 -12.19 23.89 -1.90
N SER A 536 -13.34 24.23 -2.51
CA SER A 536 -14.67 24.11 -1.92
C SER A 536 -15.18 22.66 -1.93
N GLY A 537 -16.32 22.41 -1.30
CA GLY A 537 -16.97 21.11 -1.29
C GLY A 537 -16.52 20.18 -0.16
N LEU A 538 -16.97 18.93 -0.23
CA LEU A 538 -16.69 17.93 0.79
C LEU A 538 -15.30 17.30 0.60
N VAL A 539 -14.60 17.04 1.69
CA VAL A 539 -13.36 16.23 1.64
C VAL A 539 -13.75 14.77 1.41
N LEU A 540 -13.27 14.18 0.31
CA LEU A 540 -13.60 12.81 -0.06
C LEU A 540 -12.51 11.84 0.37
N ILE A 541 -12.84 10.93 1.29
CA ILE A 541 -12.00 9.82 1.72
C ILE A 541 -12.27 8.60 0.86
N SER A 542 -11.22 8.00 0.27
CA SER A 542 -11.29 6.78 -0.53
C SER A 542 -10.70 5.59 0.24
N ALA A 543 -11.51 4.94 1.07
CA ALA A 543 -11.08 3.83 1.92
C ALA A 543 -10.91 2.51 1.16
N ALA A 544 -10.27 1.51 1.79
CA ALA A 544 -10.20 0.16 1.26
C ALA A 544 -11.57 -0.52 1.22
N ALA A 545 -11.90 -1.17 0.11
CA ALA A 545 -13.09 -2.00 -0.02
C ALA A 545 -12.99 -3.28 0.81
N HIS A 546 -14.13 -3.82 1.26
CA HIS A 546 -14.14 -5.05 2.06
C HIS A 546 -13.91 -6.30 1.20
N HIS A 547 -14.46 -6.34 -0.01
CA HIS A 547 -14.41 -7.51 -0.90
C HIS A 547 -13.35 -7.41 -1.99
N PHE A 548 -12.70 -6.25 -2.16
CA PHE A 548 -11.55 -6.05 -3.05
C PHE A 548 -10.29 -5.75 -2.26
N LEU A 549 -9.13 -5.95 -2.87
CA LEU A 549 -7.87 -5.47 -2.35
C LEU A 549 -7.22 -4.59 -3.43
N ASN A 550 -7.28 -3.29 -3.26
CA ASN A 550 -7.10 -2.36 -4.38
C ASN A 550 -7.95 -2.85 -5.57
N THR A 551 -7.38 -3.03 -6.78
CA THR A 551 -8.12 -3.55 -7.94
C THR A 551 -8.14 -5.09 -8.03
N THR A 552 -7.41 -5.79 -7.15
CA THR A 552 -7.40 -7.26 -7.11
C THR A 552 -8.74 -7.79 -6.62
N PHE A 553 -9.22 -8.86 -7.24
CA PHE A 553 -10.55 -9.46 -7.12
C PHE A 553 -11.69 -8.66 -7.79
N GLY A 554 -11.41 -7.52 -8.41
CA GLY A 554 -12.40 -6.82 -9.24
C GLY A 554 -12.96 -7.66 -10.39
N SER A 555 -12.22 -8.69 -10.86
CA SER A 555 -12.67 -9.67 -11.83
C SER A 555 -13.69 -10.68 -11.29
N ASN A 556 -13.72 -10.94 -9.96
CA ASN A 556 -14.60 -11.95 -9.36
C ASN A 556 -16.06 -11.47 -9.29
N PRO A 557 -17.01 -12.12 -10.02
CA PRO A 557 -18.39 -11.66 -10.07
C PRO A 557 -19.11 -11.70 -8.72
N GLU A 558 -18.83 -12.71 -7.89
CA GLU A 558 -19.45 -12.87 -6.60
C GLU A 558 -18.96 -11.81 -5.60
N LEU A 559 -17.66 -11.48 -5.61
CA LEU A 559 -17.14 -10.43 -4.75
C LEU A 559 -17.61 -9.04 -5.20
N ARG A 560 -17.76 -8.80 -6.53
CA ARG A 560 -18.42 -7.60 -7.05
C ARG A 560 -19.87 -7.49 -6.56
N ARG A 561 -20.63 -8.59 -6.65
CA ARG A 561 -22.03 -8.63 -6.20
C ARG A 561 -22.14 -8.31 -4.70
N ARG A 562 -21.23 -8.83 -3.88
CA ARG A 562 -21.19 -8.57 -2.43
C ARG A 562 -20.76 -7.15 -2.07
N GLU A 563 -19.83 -6.58 -2.83
CA GLU A 563 -19.42 -5.18 -2.66
C GLU A 563 -20.53 -4.21 -3.10
N GLY A 564 -21.43 -4.66 -3.99
CA GLY A 564 -22.54 -3.89 -4.52
C GLY A 564 -22.11 -2.75 -5.45
N GLU A 565 -22.97 -1.77 -5.63
CA GLU A 565 -22.74 -0.57 -6.45
C GLU A 565 -21.74 0.42 -5.80
N SER A 566 -21.24 1.37 -6.59
CA SER A 566 -20.41 2.46 -6.06
C SER A 566 -21.27 3.36 -5.18
N ARG A 567 -20.90 3.52 -3.91
CA ARG A 567 -21.60 4.38 -2.95
C ARG A 567 -20.69 5.45 -2.39
N VAL A 568 -21.27 6.61 -2.10
CA VAL A 568 -20.61 7.68 -1.35
C VAL A 568 -21.45 7.96 -0.11
N THR A 569 -20.82 7.75 1.05
CA THR A 569 -21.42 8.11 2.35
C THR A 569 -21.32 9.61 2.54
N ILE A 570 -22.46 10.25 2.87
CA ILE A 570 -22.60 11.70 3.03
C ILE A 570 -23.36 11.94 4.34
N HIS A 571 -22.89 12.92 5.15
CA HIS A 571 -23.60 13.30 6.38
C HIS A 571 -25.01 13.81 6.06
N PRO A 572 -26.04 13.52 6.89
CA PRO A 572 -27.41 13.95 6.65
C PRO A 572 -27.58 15.46 6.39
N ASP A 573 -26.86 16.32 7.12
CA ASP A 573 -26.92 17.77 6.94
C ASP A 573 -26.32 18.20 5.60
N ASP A 574 -25.19 17.58 5.19
CA ASP A 574 -24.56 17.85 3.91
C ASP A 574 -25.40 17.37 2.72
N ALA A 575 -26.09 16.24 2.89
CA ALA A 575 -27.02 15.69 1.91
C ALA A 575 -28.27 16.58 1.76
N ALA A 576 -28.86 17.00 2.88
CA ALA A 576 -30.03 17.89 2.91
C ALA A 576 -29.72 19.26 2.24
N ALA A 577 -28.55 19.84 2.54
CA ALA A 577 -28.09 21.09 1.93
C ALA A 577 -27.93 21.01 0.40
N ARG A 578 -27.80 19.80 -0.16
CA ARG A 578 -27.64 19.50 -1.59
C ARG A 578 -28.90 18.90 -2.24
N GLY A 579 -29.98 18.74 -1.49
CA GLY A 579 -31.19 18.08 -1.97
C GLY A 579 -31.02 16.61 -2.30
N ILE A 580 -30.10 15.91 -1.63
CA ILE A 580 -29.77 14.51 -1.85
C ILE A 580 -30.48 13.65 -0.78
N ALA A 581 -31.30 12.70 -1.23
CA ALA A 581 -31.86 11.66 -0.37
C ALA A 581 -31.01 10.39 -0.40
N ASP A 582 -31.18 9.51 0.58
CA ASP A 582 -30.55 8.19 0.57
C ASP A 582 -30.96 7.39 -0.67
N GLY A 583 -30.00 6.70 -1.29
CA GLY A 583 -30.22 5.95 -2.52
C GLY A 583 -30.29 6.81 -3.80
N THR A 584 -30.17 8.12 -3.72
CA THR A 584 -30.16 9.00 -4.92
C THR A 584 -28.94 8.73 -5.79
N PRO A 585 -29.08 8.53 -7.11
CA PRO A 585 -27.94 8.58 -8.03
C PRO A 585 -27.30 9.97 -8.00
N ILE A 586 -25.99 10.02 -7.86
CA ILE A 586 -25.21 11.25 -7.71
C ILE A 586 -24.02 11.31 -8.66
N LEU A 587 -23.64 12.53 -9.03
CA LEU A 587 -22.38 12.85 -9.68
C LEU A 587 -21.43 13.46 -8.64
N VAL A 588 -20.24 12.88 -8.53
CA VAL A 588 -19.15 13.36 -7.67
C VAL A 588 -18.08 13.94 -8.57
N ALA A 589 -17.77 15.22 -8.44
CA ALA A 589 -16.94 15.92 -9.41
C ALA A 589 -16.03 16.97 -8.77
N ASN A 590 -14.94 17.28 -9.45
CA ASN A 590 -14.12 18.48 -9.27
C ASN A 590 -13.48 18.88 -10.61
N ALA A 591 -12.56 19.86 -10.60
CA ALA A 591 -11.92 20.35 -11.82
C ALA A 591 -11.10 19.29 -12.61
N ARG A 592 -10.73 18.16 -11.97
CA ARG A 592 -9.95 17.08 -12.61
C ARG A 592 -10.82 16.09 -13.37
N GLY A 593 -11.97 15.76 -12.81
CA GLY A 593 -12.90 14.80 -13.39
C GLY A 593 -14.09 14.49 -12.49
N SER A 594 -14.82 13.44 -12.86
CA SER A 594 -16.01 13.02 -12.13
C SER A 594 -16.20 11.51 -12.19
N PHE A 595 -16.98 10.98 -11.26
CA PHE A 595 -17.49 9.61 -11.28
C PHE A 595 -18.92 9.56 -10.76
N GLU A 596 -19.63 8.51 -11.14
CA GLU A 596 -21.00 8.28 -10.71
C GLU A 596 -21.06 7.32 -9.51
N ALA A 597 -22.01 7.57 -8.63
CA ALA A 597 -22.25 6.74 -7.45
C ALA A 597 -23.69 6.85 -6.98
N VAL A 598 -24.03 6.13 -5.93
CA VAL A 598 -25.31 6.23 -5.21
C VAL A 598 -25.03 6.83 -3.82
N ALA A 599 -25.84 7.75 -3.40
CA ALA A 599 -25.73 8.34 -2.06
C ALA A 599 -26.05 7.30 -0.98
N ASP A 600 -25.23 7.30 0.07
CA ASP A 600 -25.45 6.57 1.34
C ASP A 600 -25.50 7.65 2.44
N VAL A 601 -26.71 8.09 2.78
CA VAL A 601 -26.89 9.17 3.76
C VAL A 601 -26.77 8.60 5.17
N SER A 602 -25.69 8.96 5.87
CA SER A 602 -25.37 8.35 7.18
C SER A 602 -24.49 9.25 8.04
N ASP A 603 -24.66 9.17 9.36
CA ASP A 603 -23.84 9.80 10.40
C ASP A 603 -22.48 9.08 10.62
N ARG A 604 -22.15 8.09 9.80
CA ARG A 604 -20.83 7.44 9.83
C ARG A 604 -19.69 8.35 9.39
N VAL A 605 -19.99 9.47 8.77
CA VAL A 605 -19.04 10.55 8.44
C VAL A 605 -19.52 11.84 9.12
N ARG A 606 -18.59 12.72 9.45
CA ARG A 606 -18.94 14.04 9.98
C ARG A 606 -19.34 15.00 8.86
N THR A 607 -19.99 16.11 9.20
CA THR A 607 -20.24 17.24 8.27
C THR A 607 -18.92 17.73 7.64
N GLY A 608 -18.99 18.06 6.32
CA GLY A 608 -17.83 18.47 5.53
C GLY A 608 -16.98 17.33 5.00
N VAL A 609 -17.29 16.06 5.31
CA VAL A 609 -16.58 14.86 4.87
C VAL A 609 -17.52 13.91 4.14
N ALA A 610 -17.05 13.35 3.04
CA ALA A 610 -17.70 12.24 2.35
C ALA A 610 -16.74 11.04 2.27
N ALA A 611 -17.25 9.83 2.18
CA ALA A 611 -16.44 8.62 2.10
C ALA A 611 -16.93 7.66 1.02
N THR A 612 -15.99 7.05 0.31
CA THR A 612 -16.26 5.98 -0.67
C THR A 612 -15.22 4.88 -0.57
N THR A 613 -15.40 3.78 -1.30
CA THR A 613 -14.41 2.72 -1.42
C THR A 613 -13.69 2.78 -2.76
N LYS A 614 -12.38 2.48 -2.76
CA LYS A 614 -11.54 2.32 -3.96
C LYS A 614 -11.48 0.88 -4.44
N GLY A 615 -10.91 0.65 -5.63
CA GLY A 615 -10.59 -0.68 -6.15
C GLY A 615 -11.57 -1.22 -7.18
N ARG A 616 -12.57 -0.45 -7.56
CA ARG A 616 -13.46 -0.80 -8.68
C ARG A 616 -12.73 -0.64 -10.01
N TRP A 617 -13.04 -1.51 -10.96
CA TRP A 617 -12.59 -1.34 -12.34
C TRP A 617 -13.51 -0.36 -13.07
N ALA A 618 -12.93 0.54 -13.85
CA ALA A 618 -13.67 1.54 -14.62
C ALA A 618 -14.63 0.89 -15.63
N LYS A 619 -14.24 -0.23 -16.23
CA LYS A 619 -15.09 -0.99 -17.17
C LYS A 619 -16.33 -1.63 -16.53
N PHE A 620 -16.40 -1.70 -15.20
CA PHE A 620 -17.59 -2.15 -14.45
C PHE A 620 -18.33 -1.00 -13.75
N THR A 621 -17.94 0.21 -14.05
CA THR A 621 -18.61 1.46 -13.69
C THR A 621 -18.83 2.27 -14.97
N ASN A 622 -19.28 3.51 -14.90
CA ASN A 622 -19.48 4.33 -16.10
C ASN A 622 -18.18 4.93 -16.66
N GLY A 623 -17.10 4.14 -16.72
CA GLY A 623 -15.81 4.53 -17.29
C GLY A 623 -14.89 5.30 -16.36
N ALA A 624 -15.36 5.70 -15.17
CA ALA A 624 -14.57 6.44 -14.19
C ALA A 624 -14.73 5.90 -12.77
N THR A 625 -13.71 6.10 -11.96
CA THR A 625 -13.67 5.74 -10.53
C THR A 625 -13.32 6.96 -9.69
N VAL A 626 -13.29 6.82 -8.36
CA VAL A 626 -12.86 7.90 -7.46
C VAL A 626 -11.52 8.53 -7.88
N ASN A 627 -10.64 7.76 -8.53
CA ASN A 627 -9.32 8.25 -8.97
C ASN A 627 -9.40 9.35 -10.05
N ALA A 628 -10.54 9.50 -10.73
CA ALA A 628 -10.78 10.60 -11.67
C ALA A 628 -10.76 11.98 -10.99
N THR A 629 -11.02 12.03 -9.67
CA THR A 629 -11.05 13.30 -8.90
C THR A 629 -9.76 13.56 -8.12
N ILE A 630 -8.83 12.60 -8.03
CA ILE A 630 -7.63 12.67 -7.19
C ILE A 630 -6.48 13.30 -7.98
N ALA A 631 -5.71 14.19 -7.33
CA ALA A 631 -4.56 14.86 -7.96
C ALA A 631 -3.31 13.99 -7.93
N GLU A 632 -2.47 14.08 -8.98
CA GLU A 632 -1.11 13.51 -9.01
C GLU A 632 -0.17 14.33 -8.12
N ARG A 633 -0.20 14.05 -6.81
CA ARG A 633 0.64 14.70 -5.80
C ARG A 633 1.30 13.68 -4.89
N ASP A 634 2.53 13.97 -4.50
CA ASP A 634 3.24 13.22 -3.46
C ASP A 634 3.04 13.89 -2.11
N SER A 635 2.99 13.07 -1.06
CA SER A 635 3.07 13.49 0.34
C SER A 635 4.47 14.05 0.64
N ASP A 636 4.65 14.61 1.81
CA ASP A 636 5.95 14.99 2.35
C ASP A 636 6.94 13.80 2.36
N PHE A 637 8.21 14.08 2.65
CA PHE A 637 9.29 13.10 2.67
C PHE A 637 9.49 12.33 1.36
N ASN A 638 9.19 12.99 0.23
CA ASN A 638 9.43 12.51 -1.13
C ASN A 638 8.73 11.19 -1.48
N GLY A 639 7.55 10.95 -0.94
CA GLY A 639 6.83 9.73 -1.31
C GLY A 639 5.41 9.66 -0.77
N GLY A 640 4.64 8.68 -1.26
CA GLY A 640 3.25 8.48 -0.89
C GLY A 640 2.27 9.37 -1.67
N ALA A 641 1.26 8.78 -2.29
CA ALA A 641 0.25 9.55 -3.02
C ALA A 641 -0.77 10.20 -2.08
N VAL A 642 -1.09 11.46 -2.35
CA VAL A 642 -2.07 12.27 -1.61
C VAL A 642 -3.48 11.97 -2.11
N PHE A 643 -4.07 10.87 -1.64
CA PHE A 643 -5.41 10.45 -2.07
C PHE A 643 -6.55 11.18 -1.35
N HIS A 644 -6.33 11.68 -0.12
CA HIS A 644 -7.38 12.18 0.75
C HIS A 644 -7.42 13.70 0.88
N ASP A 645 -6.43 14.43 0.38
CA ASP A 645 -6.54 15.87 0.16
C ASP A 645 -7.29 16.09 -1.16
N ASN A 646 -8.54 15.68 -1.18
CA ASN A 646 -9.39 15.64 -2.37
C ASN A 646 -10.76 16.22 -2.05
N ARG A 647 -11.04 17.42 -2.55
CA ARG A 647 -12.35 18.06 -2.40
C ARG A 647 -13.20 17.87 -3.65
N VAL A 648 -14.47 17.61 -3.40
CA VAL A 648 -15.45 17.33 -4.46
C VAL A 648 -16.77 18.04 -4.19
N GLU A 649 -17.46 18.39 -5.28
CA GLU A 649 -18.88 18.72 -5.24
C GLU A 649 -19.69 17.46 -5.55
N ILE A 650 -20.81 17.30 -4.85
CA ILE A 650 -21.73 16.18 -5.03
C ILE A 650 -23.10 16.72 -5.36
N THR A 651 -23.64 16.31 -6.49
CA THR A 651 -24.95 16.75 -6.99
C THR A 651 -25.83 15.57 -7.35
N PRO A 652 -27.17 15.69 -7.20
CA PRO A 652 -28.09 14.73 -7.80
C PRO A 652 -27.84 14.62 -9.31
N ARG A 653 -28.02 13.43 -9.88
CA ARG A 653 -27.90 13.15 -11.31
C ARG A 653 -29.25 13.16 -12.00
#